data_334d0b74c92bb42a0929eb8a407aaa61
#
_entry.id   334d0b74c92bb42a0929eb8a407aaa61
#
_cell.length_a   1.000
_cell.length_b   1.000
_cell.length_c   1.000
_cell.angle_alpha   90.00
_cell.angle_beta   90.00
_cell.angle_gamma   90.00
#
_symmetry.space_group_name_H-M   'P 1'
#
loop_
_entity.id
_entity.type
_entity.pdbx_description
1 polymer ?
#
loop_
_entity_poly.entity_id
_entity_poly.type
_entity_poly.pdbx_seq_one_letter_code
_entity_poly.pdbx_strand_id
1 'polypeptide(L)'
;MPSNAGTTRLVIVESPAKAKTISGYLGPGYVVEASFGHVRDLPRNAADVPAKYKGEPWARLGVDVDNGFHALYVVSPDRKQQISKLTKLAKEVDEIFLATDEDREGEAIAWHLVETLKPKVPVKRMVFHEITKPAIQAAVANPREIDRDLVDAQEARRILDRLYGYEVSPVLWKKVMPRLSAGRVQSVATRIVVERERQRMAFRTAEYWDILASLAVAKGGEGPRAFNATLIALNGDRIATGKDFEPTTGRVRAGAGVVHLDESGARGLAARLEGRPFTVTRVEEKPYRRRPYAPFITSTLQQEAARKLRFSSQQTMRTAQRLYENGYITYMRTDSVNLSETAVAAARRQIVELYGERSVPPEPRRYTGKVKNAQEAHEAIRPAGDNFRTPGEVARELSAEEFKLYELIWRRTIASQMTDAVGSSVSVRIRAVSSAQEEADFGATGKTITDPGFLRAYVESSDDENAEAEDAERRLPTLVKDQPLTAEELAAQGHHTQPPARYTEASLVKALEELGIGRPSTYASIMQTIQDRGYVSKRGQAMIPSFLAFAVIGLMERHYPRLIDYDFTASMENELDEIAGGDHAAVDFLTAFYFGSANGVGDRDIAHAGGLKKLVTENLSDIDARSVNSIPLFTDEEGREVVVRVGRYGPYLQRALPGEQPAPAGEGEEGGTPGDRAPIPEGLAPDELTPEKVHELFLGGGGERKLGDDPATGEPIVLKSGRFGPYVASGERKSSLLRSQSPDSLTFDEALKLLSLPRLVGVAPDGVEVFANNGRYGPYVKRGDEFRSLDSEEKMFTVTLDEALALLAAPKTRQRRAAAPPLREMGTDPQTEKPLVIKDGRFGPYVTDGETNASLRRGQTPEALTLEEASEMLAEKRAKGPAPRKKAAAKKAAPAKKTAAAKKTTAKAAGAVKKATAAKKTAPKKATSAGNSD
;
A
#
# COMPACT_ATOMS: atom_id res chain seq x y z
N MET A 1 23.12 -18.57 -58.63
CA MET A 1 21.87 -18.90 -57.95
C MET A 1 21.49 -17.71 -57.07
N PRO A 2 20.42 -16.96 -57.32
CA PRO A 2 20.01 -15.90 -56.38
C PRO A 2 19.54 -16.53 -55.12
N SER A 3 20.14 -16.17 -53.97
CA SER A 3 19.68 -16.51 -52.64
C SER A 3 18.27 -15.98 -52.46
N ASN A 4 17.31 -16.81 -52.14
CA ASN A 4 16.02 -16.42 -51.58
C ASN A 4 16.28 -15.77 -50.21
N ALA A 5 16.73 -14.53 -50.21
CA ALA A 5 16.74 -13.70 -49.00
C ALA A 5 15.29 -13.34 -48.68
N GLY A 6 14.63 -14.18 -47.85
CA GLY A 6 13.32 -13.89 -47.39
C GLY A 6 13.33 -12.55 -46.62
N THR A 7 12.25 -11.77 -46.71
CA THR A 7 12.07 -10.49 -46.01
C THR A 7 12.40 -10.67 -44.52
N THR A 8 13.35 -9.85 -44.02
CA THR A 8 13.72 -9.86 -42.59
C THR A 8 12.89 -8.84 -41.84
N ARG A 9 12.24 -9.27 -40.77
CA ARG A 9 11.31 -8.46 -39.97
C ARG A 9 11.81 -8.30 -38.54
N LEU A 10 11.74 -7.08 -38.01
CA LEU A 10 11.99 -6.78 -36.57
C LEU A 10 10.69 -6.66 -35.85
N VAL A 11 10.50 -7.46 -34.79
CA VAL A 11 9.37 -7.35 -33.84
C VAL A 11 9.89 -6.75 -32.56
N ILE A 12 9.35 -5.60 -32.16
CA ILE A 12 9.72 -4.92 -30.89
C ILE A 12 8.61 -5.12 -29.88
N VAL A 13 8.94 -5.69 -28.72
CA VAL A 13 8.08 -5.94 -27.60
C VAL A 13 8.56 -5.17 -26.36
N GLU A 14 7.79 -5.13 -25.27
CA GLU A 14 8.15 -4.38 -24.06
C GLU A 14 9.15 -5.10 -23.17
N SER A 15 9.08 -6.44 -23.10
CA SER A 15 9.84 -7.21 -22.12
C SER A 15 10.63 -8.35 -22.75
N PRO A 16 11.76 -8.76 -22.14
CA PRO A 16 12.53 -9.92 -22.58
C PRO A 16 11.75 -11.24 -22.52
N ALA A 17 10.80 -11.37 -21.59
CA ALA A 17 9.97 -12.57 -21.48
C ALA A 17 9.06 -12.71 -22.71
N LYS A 18 8.36 -11.65 -23.11
CA LYS A 18 7.58 -11.60 -24.35
C LYS A 18 8.45 -11.89 -25.58
N ALA A 19 9.65 -11.27 -25.63
CA ALA A 19 10.56 -11.50 -26.77
C ALA A 19 10.90 -12.98 -26.92
N LYS A 20 11.21 -13.67 -25.83
CA LYS A 20 11.50 -15.10 -25.80
C LYS A 20 10.31 -15.93 -26.27
N THR A 21 9.12 -15.67 -25.73
CA THR A 21 7.91 -16.44 -26.04
C THR A 21 7.50 -16.25 -27.50
N ILE A 22 7.40 -15.00 -27.95
CA ILE A 22 6.95 -14.66 -29.31
C ILE A 22 7.96 -15.12 -30.37
N SER A 23 9.28 -15.01 -30.10
CA SER A 23 10.30 -15.54 -30.99
C SER A 23 10.14 -17.04 -31.28
N GLY A 24 9.72 -17.81 -30.25
CA GLY A 24 9.42 -19.23 -30.40
C GLY A 24 8.22 -19.56 -31.32
N TYR A 25 7.30 -18.59 -31.51
CA TYR A 25 6.09 -18.77 -32.32
C TYR A 25 6.24 -18.29 -33.76
N LEU A 26 7.09 -17.29 -34.02
CA LEU A 26 7.24 -16.64 -35.33
C LEU A 26 8.21 -17.40 -36.27
N GLY A 27 9.24 -18.05 -35.75
CA GLY A 27 10.20 -18.80 -36.53
C GLY A 27 11.21 -17.96 -37.33
N PRO A 28 11.87 -18.55 -38.31
CA PRO A 28 12.91 -17.88 -39.10
C PRO A 28 12.36 -16.71 -39.92
N GLY A 29 13.17 -15.67 -40.10
CA GLY A 29 12.80 -14.43 -40.81
C GLY A 29 12.33 -13.32 -39.87
N TYR A 30 12.17 -13.58 -38.55
CA TYR A 30 11.82 -12.60 -37.56
C TYR A 30 12.93 -12.45 -36.52
N VAL A 31 13.31 -11.20 -36.25
CA VAL A 31 14.16 -10.81 -35.11
C VAL A 31 13.28 -10.18 -34.06
N VAL A 32 13.15 -10.81 -32.89
CA VAL A 32 12.32 -10.30 -31.80
C VAL A 32 13.20 -9.70 -30.72
N GLU A 33 12.97 -8.43 -30.37
CA GLU A 33 13.79 -7.70 -29.41
C GLU A 33 12.93 -6.87 -28.44
N ALA A 34 13.40 -6.69 -27.19
CA ALA A 34 12.66 -5.95 -26.17
C ALA A 34 13.09 -4.48 -26.09
N SER A 35 12.15 -3.55 -25.89
CA SER A 35 12.39 -2.13 -25.59
C SER A 35 12.70 -1.87 -24.11
N PHE A 36 12.34 -2.78 -23.22
CA PHE A 36 12.30 -2.62 -21.76
C PHE A 36 11.32 -1.52 -21.27
N GLY A 37 10.14 -1.47 -21.86
CA GLY A 37 9.11 -0.48 -21.60
C GLY A 37 9.37 0.87 -22.29
N HIS A 38 8.94 1.97 -21.65
CA HIS A 38 9.13 3.32 -22.21
C HIS A 38 10.60 3.65 -22.47
N VAL A 39 10.89 4.16 -23.68
CA VAL A 39 12.25 4.52 -24.10
C VAL A 39 12.58 5.99 -23.83
N ARG A 40 11.57 6.84 -23.72
CA ARG A 40 11.68 8.27 -23.40
C ARG A 40 10.53 8.70 -22.47
N ASP A 41 10.76 9.73 -21.67
CA ASP A 41 9.77 10.32 -20.76
C ASP A 41 10.05 11.81 -20.59
N LEU A 42 9.15 12.55 -19.89
CA LEU A 42 9.38 13.92 -19.47
C LEU A 42 10.62 14.02 -18.57
N PRO A 43 11.39 15.14 -18.58
CA PRO A 43 12.54 15.31 -17.70
C PRO A 43 12.16 15.11 -16.23
N ARG A 44 12.94 14.33 -15.49
CA ARG A 44 12.73 14.08 -14.06
C ARG A 44 13.25 15.22 -13.19
N ASN A 45 14.27 15.91 -13.68
CA ASN A 45 14.93 17.03 -13.02
C ASN A 45 15.65 17.91 -14.04
N ALA A 46 16.16 19.05 -13.57
CA ALA A 46 16.85 20.03 -14.42
C ALA A 46 18.11 19.50 -15.16
N ALA A 47 18.72 18.41 -14.65
CA ALA A 47 19.88 17.80 -15.32
C ALA A 47 19.49 17.02 -16.57
N ASP A 48 18.26 16.49 -16.63
CA ASP A 48 17.74 15.75 -17.78
C ASP A 48 17.34 16.69 -18.94
N VAL A 49 17.16 18.02 -18.66
CA VAL A 49 16.76 18.99 -19.66
C VAL A 49 17.90 19.26 -20.64
N PRO A 50 17.71 19.08 -21.96
CA PRO A 50 18.71 19.38 -22.97
C PRO A 50 19.15 20.84 -22.92
N ALA A 51 20.45 21.11 -23.23
CA ALA A 51 21.05 22.44 -23.11
C ALA A 51 20.28 23.53 -23.87
N LYS A 52 19.73 23.19 -25.04
CA LYS A 52 18.95 24.13 -25.89
C LYS A 52 17.66 24.64 -25.24
N TYR A 53 17.10 23.91 -24.27
CA TYR A 53 15.85 24.28 -23.59
C TYR A 53 16.03 24.79 -22.18
N LYS A 54 17.26 24.83 -21.63
CA LYS A 54 17.52 25.24 -20.24
C LYS A 54 17.11 26.67 -19.90
N GLY A 55 17.01 27.52 -20.92
CA GLY A 55 16.59 28.94 -20.79
C GLY A 55 15.08 29.14 -20.84
N GLU A 56 14.31 28.14 -21.24
CA GLU A 56 12.87 28.24 -21.38
C GLU A 56 12.15 28.23 -20.01
N PRO A 57 11.13 29.07 -19.80
CA PRO A 57 10.38 29.12 -18.55
C PRO A 57 9.75 27.78 -18.15
N TRP A 58 9.30 27.01 -19.15
CA TRP A 58 8.66 25.71 -18.98
C TRP A 58 9.65 24.53 -18.89
N ALA A 59 10.95 24.76 -19.06
CA ALA A 59 11.97 23.71 -19.08
C ALA A 59 11.93 22.79 -17.86
N ARG A 60 11.67 23.35 -16.66
CA ARG A 60 11.55 22.59 -15.42
C ARG A 60 10.30 21.71 -15.42
N LEU A 61 9.20 22.21 -15.94
CA LEU A 61 7.95 21.48 -16.08
C LEU A 61 8.08 20.35 -17.11
N GLY A 62 8.84 20.63 -18.19
CA GLY A 62 9.01 19.73 -19.31
C GLY A 62 7.82 19.71 -20.27
N VAL A 63 6.93 20.69 -20.15
CA VAL A 63 5.73 20.89 -20.98
C VAL A 63 5.63 22.36 -21.33
N ASP A 64 5.56 22.68 -22.62
CA ASP A 64 5.35 24.04 -23.13
C ASP A 64 3.83 24.32 -23.13
N VAL A 65 3.35 24.86 -22.00
CA VAL A 65 1.91 25.09 -21.76
C VAL A 65 1.33 26.20 -22.62
N ASP A 66 2.18 27.13 -23.07
CA ASP A 66 1.77 28.28 -23.90
C ASP A 66 1.69 27.94 -25.41
N ASN A 67 2.25 26.79 -25.82
CA ASN A 67 2.25 26.32 -27.19
C ASN A 67 1.66 24.90 -27.29
N GLY A 68 0.37 24.76 -27.00
CA GLY A 68 -0.38 23.52 -27.20
C GLY A 68 0.09 22.35 -26.32
N PHE A 69 0.62 22.61 -25.13
CA PHE A 69 1.11 21.62 -24.17
C PHE A 69 2.18 20.68 -24.72
N HIS A 70 3.05 21.22 -25.59
CA HIS A 70 4.08 20.42 -26.24
C HIS A 70 5.03 19.78 -25.21
N ALA A 71 5.06 18.45 -25.15
CA ALA A 71 5.86 17.69 -24.19
C ALA A 71 7.32 17.57 -24.61
N LEU A 72 8.27 17.87 -23.71
CA LEU A 72 9.69 17.67 -23.91
C LEU A 72 10.06 16.23 -23.52
N TYR A 73 10.09 15.33 -24.48
CA TYR A 73 10.53 13.97 -24.24
C TYR A 73 12.05 13.83 -24.30
N VAL A 74 12.62 13.19 -23.30
CA VAL A 74 14.06 12.88 -23.22
C VAL A 74 14.27 11.38 -23.07
N VAL A 75 15.29 10.87 -23.75
CA VAL A 75 15.69 9.46 -23.63
C VAL A 75 16.35 9.23 -22.28
N SER A 76 15.83 8.30 -21.52
CA SER A 76 16.40 7.92 -20.22
C SER A 76 17.83 7.39 -20.38
N PRO A 77 18.79 7.80 -19.53
CA PRO A 77 20.19 7.37 -19.64
C PRO A 77 20.40 5.86 -19.68
N ASP A 78 19.58 5.12 -18.92
CA ASP A 78 19.58 3.66 -18.82
C ASP A 78 19.05 2.97 -20.09
N ARG A 79 18.32 3.68 -20.96
CA ARG A 79 17.75 3.17 -22.22
C ARG A 79 18.64 3.42 -23.45
N LYS A 80 19.65 4.28 -23.34
CA LYS A 80 20.49 4.68 -24.51
C LYS A 80 21.14 3.50 -25.21
N GLN A 81 21.62 2.52 -24.45
CA GLN A 81 22.28 1.34 -25.04
C GLN A 81 21.27 0.49 -25.83
N GLN A 82 20.06 0.28 -25.27
CA GLN A 82 19.01 -0.49 -25.94
C GLN A 82 18.49 0.21 -27.19
N ILE A 83 18.29 1.53 -27.13
CA ILE A 83 17.90 2.32 -28.31
C ILE A 83 18.96 2.24 -29.38
N SER A 84 20.25 2.30 -29.03
CA SER A 84 21.33 2.14 -30.01
C SER A 84 21.28 0.77 -30.69
N LYS A 85 21.00 -0.30 -29.91
CA LYS A 85 20.82 -1.66 -30.46
C LYS A 85 19.63 -1.73 -31.40
N LEU A 86 18.45 -1.24 -30.97
CA LEU A 86 17.23 -1.22 -31.79
C LEU A 86 17.41 -0.39 -33.06
N THR A 87 18.09 0.77 -32.98
CA THR A 87 18.39 1.62 -34.15
C THR A 87 19.27 0.91 -35.16
N LYS A 88 20.21 0.06 -34.70
CA LYS A 88 21.04 -0.73 -35.61
C LYS A 88 20.21 -1.80 -36.32
N LEU A 89 19.42 -2.56 -35.52
CA LEU A 89 18.54 -3.59 -36.08
C LEU A 89 17.51 -3.02 -37.06
N ALA A 90 16.91 -1.86 -36.76
CA ALA A 90 15.95 -1.19 -37.66
C ALA A 90 16.52 -0.79 -39.03
N LYS A 91 17.84 -0.72 -39.17
CA LYS A 91 18.53 -0.46 -40.48
C LYS A 91 18.83 -1.73 -41.26
N GLU A 92 18.77 -2.88 -40.62
CA GLU A 92 19.16 -4.19 -41.16
C GLU A 92 17.94 -5.02 -41.59
N VAL A 93 16.69 -4.51 -41.41
CA VAL A 93 15.43 -5.20 -41.69
C VAL A 93 14.62 -4.48 -42.76
N ASP A 94 13.66 -5.20 -43.35
CA ASP A 94 12.75 -4.70 -44.37
C ASP A 94 11.43 -4.13 -43.81
N GLU A 95 11.04 -4.56 -42.62
CA GLU A 95 9.78 -4.18 -41.99
C GLU A 95 9.90 -4.28 -40.47
N ILE A 96 9.16 -3.41 -39.73
CA ILE A 96 9.12 -3.39 -38.26
C ILE A 96 7.69 -3.61 -37.80
N PHE A 97 7.51 -4.53 -36.84
CA PHE A 97 6.30 -4.75 -36.10
C PHE A 97 6.46 -4.26 -34.66
N LEU A 98 5.53 -3.44 -34.18
CA LEU A 98 5.46 -2.98 -32.82
C LEU A 98 4.41 -3.84 -32.09
N ALA A 99 4.87 -4.76 -31.25
CA ALA A 99 4.10 -5.77 -30.56
C ALA A 99 4.04 -5.51 -29.05
N THR A 100 3.82 -4.24 -28.70
CA THR A 100 3.58 -3.78 -27.33
C THR A 100 2.17 -4.15 -26.88
N ASP A 101 1.84 -4.02 -25.56
CA ASP A 101 0.52 -4.32 -25.01
C ASP A 101 -0.58 -3.55 -25.74
N GLU A 102 -1.79 -4.06 -25.67
CA GLU A 102 -2.94 -3.49 -26.39
C GLU A 102 -3.56 -2.25 -25.74
N ASP A 103 -3.12 -1.90 -24.52
CA ASP A 103 -3.58 -0.72 -23.81
C ASP A 103 -2.93 0.59 -24.33
N ARG A 104 -3.45 1.74 -23.90
CA ARG A 104 -2.93 3.06 -24.30
C ARG A 104 -1.47 3.28 -23.88
N GLU A 105 -0.98 2.58 -22.82
CA GLU A 105 0.43 2.63 -22.42
C GLU A 105 1.31 1.92 -23.46
N GLY A 106 0.89 0.74 -23.93
CA GLY A 106 1.58 0.01 -25.00
C GLY A 106 1.55 0.75 -26.34
N GLU A 107 0.44 1.44 -26.65
CA GLU A 107 0.31 2.27 -27.86
C GLU A 107 1.27 3.46 -27.81
N ALA A 108 1.38 4.14 -26.66
CA ALA A 108 2.31 5.24 -26.46
C ALA A 108 3.79 4.76 -26.54
N ILE A 109 4.10 3.57 -26.00
CA ILE A 109 5.44 2.96 -26.13
C ILE A 109 5.76 2.73 -27.61
N ALA A 110 4.82 2.19 -28.39
CA ALA A 110 4.97 1.99 -29.84
C ALA A 110 5.27 3.31 -30.56
N TRP A 111 4.49 4.35 -30.29
CA TRP A 111 4.71 5.68 -30.86
C TRP A 111 6.06 6.28 -30.43
N HIS A 112 6.44 6.18 -29.16
CA HIS A 112 7.74 6.65 -28.68
C HIS A 112 8.91 5.94 -29.34
N LEU A 113 8.75 4.67 -29.69
CA LEU A 113 9.76 3.91 -30.46
C LEU A 113 9.91 4.47 -31.87
N VAL A 114 8.80 4.71 -32.59
CA VAL A 114 8.82 5.29 -33.93
C VAL A 114 9.53 6.64 -33.94
N GLU A 115 9.11 7.55 -33.06
CA GLU A 115 9.66 8.89 -32.90
C GLU A 115 11.18 8.89 -32.53
N THR A 116 11.62 7.88 -31.79
CA THR A 116 13.02 7.77 -31.35
C THR A 116 13.91 7.10 -32.38
N LEU A 117 13.43 6.01 -32.98
CA LEU A 117 14.20 5.23 -33.94
C LEU A 117 14.19 5.84 -35.34
N LYS A 118 13.12 6.56 -35.71
CA LYS A 118 12.89 7.18 -37.04
C LYS A 118 13.19 6.22 -38.19
N PRO A 119 12.53 5.04 -38.21
CA PRO A 119 12.78 4.01 -39.20
C PRO A 119 12.47 4.51 -40.61
N LYS A 120 13.18 3.96 -41.61
CA LYS A 120 12.95 4.24 -43.03
C LYS A 120 12.15 3.15 -43.72
N VAL A 121 11.88 2.07 -43.01
CA VAL A 121 11.11 0.91 -43.46
C VAL A 121 9.67 1.00 -42.96
N PRO A 122 8.72 0.30 -43.56
CA PRO A 122 7.35 0.23 -43.06
C PRO A 122 7.27 -0.22 -41.58
N VAL A 123 6.43 0.44 -40.83
CA VAL A 123 6.14 0.12 -39.40
C VAL A 123 4.70 -0.26 -39.30
N LYS A 124 4.41 -1.34 -38.60
CA LYS A 124 3.06 -1.86 -38.37
C LYS A 124 2.85 -2.16 -36.91
N ARG A 125 1.63 -2.01 -36.44
CA ARG A 125 1.19 -2.35 -35.10
C ARG A 125 0.62 -3.76 -35.08
N MET A 126 1.10 -4.59 -34.16
CA MET A 126 0.66 -5.95 -33.93
C MET A 126 -0.02 -6.04 -32.57
N VAL A 127 -1.32 -6.36 -32.54
CA VAL A 127 -2.17 -6.37 -31.33
C VAL A 127 -2.67 -7.78 -31.07
N PHE A 128 -2.63 -8.20 -29.81
CA PHE A 128 -3.10 -9.52 -29.37
C PHE A 128 -3.51 -9.51 -27.89
N HIS A 129 -4.59 -10.20 -27.55
CA HIS A 129 -5.10 -10.31 -26.18
C HIS A 129 -4.43 -11.42 -25.35
N GLU A 130 -3.75 -12.36 -26.02
CA GLU A 130 -3.03 -13.46 -25.38
C GLU A 130 -1.77 -13.83 -26.18
N ILE A 131 -0.78 -14.35 -25.49
CA ILE A 131 0.47 -14.76 -26.11
C ILE A 131 0.45 -16.27 -26.36
N THR A 132 -0.38 -16.67 -27.33
CA THR A 132 -0.45 -18.04 -27.86
C THR A 132 0.01 -18.08 -29.32
N LYS A 133 0.45 -19.23 -29.80
CA LYS A 133 0.92 -19.33 -31.19
C LYS A 133 -0.15 -18.92 -32.22
N PRO A 134 -1.42 -19.35 -32.12
CA PRO A 134 -2.47 -18.93 -33.04
C PRO A 134 -2.72 -17.40 -32.98
N ALA A 135 -2.78 -16.80 -31.78
CA ALA A 135 -3.04 -15.38 -31.60
C ALA A 135 -1.90 -14.52 -32.20
N ILE A 136 -0.64 -14.90 -31.96
CA ILE A 136 0.52 -14.22 -32.51
C ILE A 136 0.58 -14.32 -34.05
N GLN A 137 0.27 -15.48 -34.62
CA GLN A 137 0.19 -15.66 -36.07
C GLN A 137 -0.94 -14.85 -36.70
N ALA A 138 -2.09 -14.81 -36.05
CA ALA A 138 -3.22 -13.97 -36.50
C ALA A 138 -2.88 -12.48 -36.46
N ALA A 139 -2.21 -12.02 -35.39
CA ALA A 139 -1.79 -10.62 -35.25
C ALA A 139 -0.78 -10.19 -36.30
N VAL A 140 0.15 -11.08 -36.67
CA VAL A 140 1.11 -10.80 -37.78
C VAL A 140 0.40 -10.73 -39.12
N ALA A 141 -0.63 -11.57 -39.33
CA ALA A 141 -1.38 -11.60 -40.57
C ALA A 141 -2.31 -10.39 -40.75
N ASN A 142 -2.74 -9.80 -39.65
CA ASN A 142 -3.71 -8.68 -39.61
C ASN A 142 -3.17 -7.48 -38.80
N PRO A 143 -2.04 -6.87 -39.21
CA PRO A 143 -1.51 -5.72 -38.52
C PRO A 143 -2.35 -4.45 -38.80
N ARG A 144 -2.27 -3.47 -37.91
CA ARG A 144 -2.88 -2.15 -38.09
C ARG A 144 -1.83 -1.02 -38.01
N GLU A 145 -2.26 0.19 -38.19
CA GLU A 145 -1.47 1.39 -37.88
C GLU A 145 -1.52 1.68 -36.38
N ILE A 146 -0.64 2.58 -35.90
CA ILE A 146 -0.68 3.08 -34.53
C ILE A 146 -1.95 3.91 -34.35
N ASP A 147 -2.66 3.64 -33.30
CA ASP A 147 -3.86 4.38 -32.88
C ASP A 147 -3.44 5.69 -32.20
N ARG A 148 -3.68 6.82 -32.86
CA ARG A 148 -3.26 8.13 -32.36
C ARG A 148 -4.11 8.61 -31.20
N ASP A 149 -5.37 8.26 -31.14
CA ASP A 149 -6.29 8.69 -30.07
C ASP A 149 -5.90 8.05 -28.74
N LEU A 150 -5.50 6.77 -28.77
CA LEU A 150 -4.94 6.08 -27.59
C LEU A 150 -3.61 6.73 -27.14
N VAL A 151 -2.74 7.12 -28.09
CA VAL A 151 -1.48 7.82 -27.78
C VAL A 151 -1.80 9.17 -27.12
N ASP A 152 -2.70 9.96 -27.72
CA ASP A 152 -3.04 11.29 -27.26
C ASP A 152 -3.68 11.25 -25.85
N ALA A 153 -4.49 10.23 -25.57
CA ALA A 153 -5.04 10.00 -24.22
C ALA A 153 -3.95 9.68 -23.19
N GLN A 154 -2.94 8.89 -23.55
CA GLN A 154 -1.83 8.59 -22.65
C GLN A 154 -0.94 9.81 -22.44
N GLU A 155 -0.64 10.58 -23.49
CA GLU A 155 0.12 11.84 -23.40
C GLU A 155 -0.62 12.86 -22.55
N ALA A 156 -1.94 13.05 -22.79
CA ALA A 156 -2.78 13.93 -21.99
C ALA A 156 -2.75 13.55 -20.50
N ARG A 157 -2.91 12.28 -20.18
CA ARG A 157 -2.76 11.77 -18.80
C ARG A 157 -1.38 12.11 -18.21
N ARG A 158 -0.31 11.86 -18.98
CA ARG A 158 1.06 12.10 -18.52
C ARG A 158 1.33 13.58 -18.26
N ILE A 159 0.84 14.44 -19.12
CA ILE A 159 0.93 15.90 -18.99
C ILE A 159 0.09 16.38 -17.81
N LEU A 160 -1.15 15.94 -17.72
CA LEU A 160 -2.09 16.27 -16.64
C LEU A 160 -1.50 15.95 -15.26
N ASP A 161 -0.98 14.74 -15.07
CA ASP A 161 -0.37 14.33 -13.80
C ASP A 161 0.90 15.14 -13.50
N ARG A 162 1.65 15.55 -14.53
CA ARG A 162 2.80 16.45 -14.41
C ARG A 162 2.38 17.83 -13.94
N LEU A 163 1.39 18.44 -14.60
CA LEU A 163 0.87 19.76 -14.24
C LEU A 163 0.34 19.79 -12.81
N TYR A 164 -0.50 18.82 -12.47
CA TYR A 164 -1.04 18.70 -11.11
C TYR A 164 0.07 18.56 -10.06
N GLY A 165 1.00 17.63 -10.27
CA GLY A 165 2.08 17.37 -9.32
C GLY A 165 3.02 18.55 -9.11
N TYR A 166 3.34 19.29 -10.17
CA TYR A 166 4.28 20.41 -10.12
C TYR A 166 3.67 21.71 -9.58
N GLU A 167 2.37 21.90 -9.75
CA GLU A 167 1.67 23.06 -9.16
C GLU A 167 1.29 22.84 -7.69
N VAL A 168 0.75 21.67 -7.35
CA VAL A 168 0.19 21.41 -6.02
C VAL A 168 1.27 20.99 -5.00
N SER A 169 2.26 20.16 -5.39
CA SER A 169 3.28 19.70 -4.42
C SER A 169 4.08 20.82 -3.77
N PRO A 170 4.45 21.93 -4.44
CA PRO A 170 5.11 23.07 -3.81
C PRO A 170 4.30 23.73 -2.70
N VAL A 171 2.96 23.71 -2.79
CA VAL A 171 2.07 24.19 -1.71
C VAL A 171 2.28 23.35 -0.46
N LEU A 172 2.27 22.02 -0.60
CA LEU A 172 2.52 21.10 0.49
C LEU A 172 3.90 21.32 1.12
N TRP A 173 4.93 21.60 0.29
CA TRP A 173 6.28 21.87 0.80
C TRP A 173 6.37 23.13 1.64
N LYS A 174 5.63 24.15 1.24
CA LYS A 174 5.63 25.46 1.95
C LYS A 174 4.78 25.44 3.22
N LYS A 175 3.69 24.66 3.21
CA LYS A 175 2.64 24.77 4.24
C LYS A 175 2.57 23.55 5.19
N VAL A 176 3.05 22.37 4.76
CA VAL A 176 3.08 21.16 5.59
C VAL A 176 4.51 20.73 5.85
N MET A 177 5.19 20.12 4.86
CA MET A 177 6.53 19.57 5.02
C MET A 177 7.24 19.45 3.66
N PRO A 178 8.56 19.70 3.58
CA PRO A 178 9.34 19.49 2.36
C PRO A 178 9.27 18.05 1.84
N ARG A 179 9.35 17.88 0.53
CA ARG A 179 9.36 16.59 -0.20
C ARG A 179 8.05 15.81 -0.21
N LEU A 180 6.94 16.40 0.25
CA LEU A 180 5.62 15.81 0.04
C LEU A 180 5.24 15.86 -1.43
N SER A 181 4.32 15.02 -1.84
CA SER A 181 3.86 14.96 -3.21
C SER A 181 2.35 14.83 -3.26
N ALA A 182 1.73 15.75 -3.97
CA ALA A 182 0.34 15.63 -4.38
C ALA A 182 0.26 14.90 -5.73
N GLY A 183 -0.85 14.23 -5.95
CA GLY A 183 -1.18 13.63 -7.22
C GLY A 183 -2.68 13.42 -7.31
N ARG A 184 -3.23 13.62 -8.48
CA ARG A 184 -4.67 13.68 -8.75
C ARG A 184 -5.44 12.51 -8.11
N VAL A 185 -5.11 11.29 -8.47
CA VAL A 185 -5.82 10.09 -7.99
C VAL A 185 -5.35 9.65 -6.59
N GLN A 186 -4.05 9.75 -6.31
CA GLN A 186 -3.50 9.30 -5.03
C GLN A 186 -3.94 10.17 -3.83
N SER A 187 -4.15 11.48 -4.05
CA SER A 187 -4.66 12.35 -3.00
C SER A 187 -6.10 11.99 -2.64
N VAL A 188 -6.91 11.66 -3.65
CA VAL A 188 -8.29 11.18 -3.46
C VAL A 188 -8.32 9.81 -2.77
N ALA A 189 -7.48 8.86 -3.16
CA ALA A 189 -7.37 7.58 -2.48
C ALA A 189 -6.96 7.74 -1.01
N THR A 190 -6.05 8.69 -0.72
CA THR A 190 -5.67 9.03 0.66
C THR A 190 -6.84 9.64 1.43
N ARG A 191 -7.65 10.51 0.79
CA ARG A 191 -8.85 11.10 1.38
C ARG A 191 -9.86 10.04 1.83
N ILE A 192 -10.15 9.05 1.00
CA ILE A 192 -11.05 7.93 1.33
C ILE A 192 -10.61 7.25 2.64
N VAL A 193 -9.32 6.98 2.79
CA VAL A 193 -8.77 6.34 3.99
C VAL A 193 -8.84 7.28 5.21
N VAL A 194 -8.54 8.58 5.04
CA VAL A 194 -8.64 9.59 6.10
C VAL A 194 -10.08 9.78 6.57
N GLU A 195 -11.05 9.86 5.65
CA GLU A 195 -12.47 9.97 5.98
C GLU A 195 -12.97 8.77 6.80
N ARG A 196 -12.56 7.55 6.43
CA ARG A 196 -12.86 6.35 7.19
C ARG A 196 -12.28 6.41 8.62
N GLU A 197 -11.06 6.89 8.76
CA GLU A 197 -10.44 7.01 10.08
C GLU A 197 -11.12 8.10 10.92
N ARG A 198 -11.56 9.22 10.33
CA ARG A 198 -12.38 10.24 11.01
C ARG A 198 -13.71 9.66 11.51
N GLN A 199 -14.36 8.80 10.71
CA GLN A 199 -15.56 8.08 11.13
C GLN A 199 -15.29 7.19 12.33
N ARG A 200 -14.12 6.52 12.37
CA ARG A 200 -13.69 5.69 13.50
C ARG A 200 -13.38 6.52 14.75
N MET A 201 -12.66 7.63 14.61
CA MET A 201 -12.37 8.56 15.71
C MET A 201 -13.63 9.17 16.33
N ALA A 202 -14.64 9.44 15.52
CA ALA A 202 -15.93 9.97 15.96
C ALA A 202 -16.88 8.89 16.52
N PHE A 203 -16.55 7.62 16.34
CA PHE A 203 -17.42 6.52 16.75
C PHE A 203 -17.55 6.42 18.28
N ARG A 204 -18.79 6.17 18.74
CA ARG A 204 -19.13 5.88 20.13
C ARG A 204 -19.81 4.52 20.21
N THR A 205 -19.24 3.62 21.00
CA THR A 205 -19.77 2.28 21.23
C THR A 205 -21.12 2.37 21.94
N ALA A 206 -22.09 1.63 21.43
CA ALA A 206 -23.35 1.36 22.11
C ALA A 206 -23.40 -0.10 22.53
N GLU A 207 -23.95 -0.34 23.68
CA GLU A 207 -24.24 -1.67 24.20
C GLU A 207 -25.73 -1.98 23.99
N TYR A 208 -26.07 -3.18 23.60
CA TYR A 208 -27.41 -3.67 23.43
C TYR A 208 -27.46 -5.17 23.67
N TRP A 209 -28.65 -5.68 24.03
CA TRP A 209 -28.82 -7.08 24.40
C TRP A 209 -29.93 -7.72 23.60
N ASP A 210 -29.82 -9.04 23.36
CA ASP A 210 -30.89 -9.88 22.87
C ASP A 210 -30.96 -11.20 23.68
N ILE A 211 -31.83 -12.12 23.27
CA ILE A 211 -31.97 -13.44 23.87
C ILE A 211 -31.81 -14.48 22.77
N LEU A 212 -30.87 -15.39 22.93
CA LEU A 212 -30.74 -16.59 22.14
C LEU A 212 -31.46 -17.74 22.83
N ALA A 213 -32.44 -18.31 22.16
CA ALA A 213 -33.17 -19.48 22.64
C ALA A 213 -32.66 -20.74 21.91
N SER A 214 -32.25 -21.76 22.66
CA SER A 214 -32.09 -23.13 22.14
C SER A 214 -33.42 -23.85 22.24
N LEU A 215 -34.05 -24.17 21.12
CA LEU A 215 -35.40 -24.70 21.03
C LEU A 215 -35.37 -26.14 20.54
N ALA A 216 -36.01 -27.04 21.25
CA ALA A 216 -36.15 -28.47 20.91
C ALA A 216 -37.52 -28.78 20.32
N VAL A 217 -37.48 -29.68 19.31
CA VAL A 217 -38.68 -30.25 18.67
C VAL A 217 -39.06 -31.55 19.40
N ALA A 218 -40.33 -31.75 19.70
CA ALA A 218 -40.82 -33.03 20.21
C ALA A 218 -40.54 -34.17 19.18
N LYS A 219 -40.28 -35.38 19.68
CA LYS A 219 -39.86 -36.56 18.87
C LYS A 219 -40.71 -36.78 17.60
N GLY A 220 -40.06 -36.87 16.40
CA GLY A 220 -40.71 -37.38 15.20
C GLY A 220 -40.42 -36.65 13.86
N GLY A 221 -39.46 -35.73 13.74
CA GLY A 221 -39.13 -35.03 12.47
C GLY A 221 -37.77 -35.42 11.87
N GLU A 222 -37.59 -35.25 10.55
CA GLU A 222 -36.28 -35.29 9.87
C GLU A 222 -35.50 -34.01 10.21
N GLY A 223 -34.23 -34.14 10.58
CA GLY A 223 -33.31 -33.01 10.84
C GLY A 223 -32.79 -32.94 12.29
N PRO A 224 -32.10 -31.85 12.66
CA PRO A 224 -31.58 -31.64 14.01
C PRO A 224 -32.74 -31.57 15.03
N ARG A 225 -32.51 -32.06 16.23
CA ARG A 225 -33.53 -32.02 17.30
C ARG A 225 -33.65 -30.70 17.99
N ALA A 226 -32.63 -29.88 17.96
CA ALA A 226 -32.60 -28.57 18.55
C ALA A 226 -32.02 -27.55 17.55
N PHE A 227 -32.45 -26.31 17.64
CA PHE A 227 -31.95 -25.21 16.82
C PHE A 227 -32.01 -23.89 17.61
N ASN A 228 -31.22 -22.92 17.18
CA ASN A 228 -31.18 -21.61 17.82
C ASN A 228 -32.13 -20.64 17.16
N ALA A 229 -32.84 -19.84 17.95
CA ALA A 229 -33.66 -18.72 17.51
C ALA A 229 -33.32 -17.49 18.34
N THR A 230 -33.24 -16.33 17.72
CA THR A 230 -32.92 -15.05 18.38
C THR A 230 -34.18 -14.24 18.61
N LEU A 231 -34.32 -13.55 19.75
CA LEU A 231 -35.41 -12.62 20.03
C LEU A 231 -35.40 -11.47 19.00
N ILE A 232 -36.49 -11.27 18.26
CA ILE A 232 -36.59 -10.27 17.19
C ILE A 232 -37.65 -9.18 17.49
N ALA A 233 -38.64 -9.45 18.32
CA ALA A 233 -39.65 -8.47 18.70
C ALA A 233 -40.19 -8.76 20.11
N LEU A 234 -40.64 -7.71 20.79
CA LEU A 234 -41.33 -7.75 22.09
C LEU A 234 -42.62 -6.90 21.98
N ASN A 235 -43.75 -7.50 22.29
CA ASN A 235 -45.09 -6.86 22.21
C ASN A 235 -45.37 -6.24 20.80
N GLY A 236 -44.79 -6.81 19.75
CA GLY A 236 -44.95 -6.32 18.37
C GLY A 236 -43.85 -5.36 17.91
N ASP A 237 -43.14 -4.74 18.85
CA ASP A 237 -42.03 -3.82 18.51
C ASP A 237 -40.71 -4.58 18.32
N ARG A 238 -39.95 -4.23 17.30
CA ARG A 238 -38.69 -4.89 16.94
C ARG A 238 -37.60 -4.61 17.98
N ILE A 239 -36.81 -5.61 18.31
CA ILE A 239 -35.60 -5.45 19.15
C ILE A 239 -34.53 -4.68 18.41
N ALA A 240 -33.86 -3.76 19.09
CA ALA A 240 -32.76 -2.98 18.57
C ALA A 240 -31.57 -3.88 18.18
N THR A 241 -30.95 -3.59 17.06
CA THR A 241 -29.73 -4.22 16.57
C THR A 241 -28.65 -3.15 16.40
N GLY A 242 -27.40 -3.52 16.19
CA GLY A 242 -26.31 -2.56 16.01
C GLY A 242 -26.57 -1.48 14.93
N LYS A 243 -27.42 -1.76 13.93
CA LYS A 243 -27.79 -0.81 12.85
C LYS A 243 -28.71 0.32 13.30
N ASP A 244 -29.36 0.16 14.45
CA ASP A 244 -30.35 1.13 14.97
C ASP A 244 -29.70 2.25 15.79
N PHE A 245 -28.39 2.14 16.05
CA PHE A 245 -27.64 3.14 16.82
C PHE A 245 -26.97 4.16 15.93
N GLU A 246 -26.92 5.41 16.41
CA GLU A 246 -26.17 6.49 15.75
C GLU A 246 -24.68 6.32 16.07
N PRO A 247 -23.81 6.17 15.06
CA PRO A 247 -22.39 5.88 15.29
C PRO A 247 -21.63 6.93 16.10
N THR A 248 -22.05 8.20 16.03
CA THR A 248 -21.35 9.32 16.69
C THR A 248 -21.80 9.57 18.12
N THR A 249 -22.99 9.06 18.51
CA THR A 249 -23.55 9.28 19.85
C THR A 249 -23.69 8.00 20.66
N GLY A 250 -23.70 6.84 20.03
CA GLY A 250 -23.99 5.54 20.65
C GLY A 250 -25.46 5.41 21.11
N ARG A 251 -26.36 6.29 20.68
CA ARG A 251 -27.78 6.26 21.06
C ARG A 251 -28.64 5.69 19.94
N VAL A 252 -29.78 5.11 20.33
CA VAL A 252 -30.76 4.68 19.33
C VAL A 252 -31.22 5.86 18.50
N ARG A 253 -31.25 5.67 17.18
CA ARG A 253 -31.68 6.71 16.21
C ARG A 253 -33.09 7.17 16.49
N ALA A 254 -33.33 8.48 16.43
CA ALA A 254 -34.65 9.04 16.60
C ALA A 254 -35.66 8.46 15.61
N GLY A 255 -36.82 8.02 16.05
CA GLY A 255 -37.86 7.44 15.21
C GLY A 255 -37.62 5.99 14.76
N ALA A 256 -36.61 5.29 15.28
CA ALA A 256 -36.32 3.89 14.90
C ALA A 256 -37.46 2.92 15.29
N GLY A 257 -38.31 3.23 16.27
CA GLY A 257 -39.45 2.39 16.69
C GLY A 257 -39.00 1.00 17.14
N VAL A 258 -37.98 0.94 17.97
CA VAL A 258 -37.36 -0.31 18.42
C VAL A 258 -37.29 -0.37 19.94
N VAL A 259 -37.38 -1.56 20.52
CA VAL A 259 -37.11 -1.82 21.92
C VAL A 259 -35.63 -2.01 22.14
N HIS A 260 -34.99 -1.14 22.91
CA HIS A 260 -33.62 -1.30 23.34
C HIS A 260 -33.57 -2.05 24.65
N LEU A 261 -33.03 -3.26 24.66
CA LEU A 261 -32.78 -4.05 25.86
C LEU A 261 -31.39 -3.80 26.39
N ASP A 262 -31.28 -3.56 27.67
CA ASP A 262 -30.07 -3.63 28.46
C ASP A 262 -29.88 -5.03 29.07
N GLU A 263 -28.79 -5.26 29.80
CA GLU A 263 -28.51 -6.53 30.48
C GLU A 263 -29.65 -6.95 31.41
N SER A 264 -30.12 -6.02 32.19
CA SER A 264 -31.17 -6.29 33.19
C SER A 264 -32.51 -6.64 32.55
N GLY A 265 -32.86 -5.93 31.47
CA GLY A 265 -34.05 -6.17 30.66
C GLY A 265 -34.01 -7.54 29.96
N ALA A 266 -32.90 -7.88 29.34
CA ALA A 266 -32.72 -9.15 28.63
C ALA A 266 -32.73 -10.34 29.59
N ARG A 267 -31.97 -10.28 30.69
CA ARG A 267 -31.95 -11.33 31.73
C ARG A 267 -33.30 -11.48 32.44
N GLY A 268 -33.95 -10.35 32.72
CA GLY A 268 -35.28 -10.35 33.35
C GLY A 268 -36.33 -10.97 32.45
N LEU A 269 -36.34 -10.67 31.16
CA LEU A 269 -37.23 -11.26 30.15
C LEU A 269 -36.95 -12.77 29.98
N ALA A 270 -35.68 -13.17 29.88
CA ALA A 270 -35.29 -14.57 29.78
C ALA A 270 -35.83 -15.38 30.97
N ALA A 271 -35.64 -14.88 32.18
CA ALA A 271 -36.18 -15.54 33.39
C ALA A 271 -37.71 -15.63 33.38
N ARG A 272 -38.43 -14.62 32.86
CA ARG A 272 -39.91 -14.66 32.75
C ARG A 272 -40.41 -15.57 31.65
N LEU A 273 -39.56 -15.93 30.68
CA LEU A 273 -39.85 -16.87 29.59
C LEU A 273 -39.44 -18.33 29.92
N GLU A 274 -38.69 -18.53 31.00
CA GLU A 274 -38.25 -19.87 31.44
C GLU A 274 -39.45 -20.77 31.73
N GLY A 275 -39.45 -22.00 31.19
CA GLY A 275 -40.54 -22.95 31.34
C GLY A 275 -41.83 -22.61 30.60
N ARG A 276 -41.88 -21.50 29.85
CA ARG A 276 -43.07 -21.11 29.07
C ARG A 276 -43.09 -21.89 27.73
N PRO A 277 -44.30 -22.17 27.19
CA PRO A 277 -44.45 -22.83 25.90
C PRO A 277 -44.04 -21.87 24.75
N PHE A 278 -43.27 -22.39 23.80
CA PHE A 278 -42.96 -21.72 22.57
C PHE A 278 -43.81 -22.35 21.46
N THR A 279 -44.32 -21.52 20.53
CA THR A 279 -45.17 -21.98 19.44
C THR A 279 -44.71 -21.37 18.12
N VAL A 280 -44.61 -22.19 17.08
CA VAL A 280 -44.30 -21.71 15.74
C VAL A 280 -45.49 -20.93 15.17
N THR A 281 -45.33 -19.64 14.91
CA THR A 281 -46.42 -18.79 14.40
C THR A 281 -46.42 -18.70 12.89
N ARG A 282 -45.23 -18.79 12.27
CA ARG A 282 -45.06 -18.67 10.81
C ARG A 282 -43.87 -19.50 10.34
N VAL A 283 -44.05 -20.17 9.22
CA VAL A 283 -42.96 -20.81 8.45
C VAL A 283 -43.07 -20.33 7.03
N GLU A 284 -42.00 -19.74 6.52
CA GLU A 284 -41.90 -19.28 5.14
C GLU A 284 -40.72 -19.98 4.49
N GLU A 285 -41.02 -20.71 3.43
CA GLU A 285 -40.00 -21.31 2.56
C GLU A 285 -39.92 -20.53 1.25
N LYS A 286 -38.70 -20.14 0.88
CA LYS A 286 -38.42 -19.42 -0.36
C LYS A 286 -37.34 -20.15 -1.14
N PRO A 287 -37.46 -20.26 -2.49
CA PRO A 287 -36.41 -20.83 -3.29
C PRO A 287 -35.15 -19.97 -3.16
N TYR A 288 -34.04 -20.64 -2.89
CA TYR A 288 -32.71 -20.05 -2.88
C TYR A 288 -32.07 -20.30 -4.22
N ARG A 289 -31.56 -19.23 -4.84
CA ARG A 289 -30.83 -19.29 -6.10
C ARG A 289 -29.69 -18.30 -6.08
N ARG A 290 -28.46 -18.77 -6.30
CA ARG A 290 -27.27 -17.93 -6.43
C ARG A 290 -26.64 -18.15 -7.80
N ARG A 291 -26.42 -17.05 -8.52
CA ARG A 291 -25.75 -17.04 -9.81
C ARG A 291 -24.25 -17.00 -9.65
N PRO A 292 -23.47 -17.63 -10.56
CA PRO A 292 -22.02 -17.47 -10.56
C PRO A 292 -21.63 -16.03 -10.89
N TYR A 293 -20.49 -15.65 -10.35
CA TYR A 293 -19.88 -14.36 -10.61
C TYR A 293 -19.28 -14.28 -12.02
N ALA A 294 -19.19 -13.07 -12.57
CA ALA A 294 -18.53 -12.81 -13.84
C ALA A 294 -17.03 -13.24 -13.81
N PRO A 295 -16.41 -13.54 -14.95
CA PRO A 295 -14.96 -13.67 -15.05
C PRO A 295 -14.23 -12.47 -14.46
N PHE A 296 -12.97 -12.66 -14.11
CA PHE A 296 -12.19 -11.58 -13.50
C PHE A 296 -11.91 -10.42 -14.45
N ILE A 297 -12.05 -9.22 -13.91
CA ILE A 297 -11.43 -7.99 -14.38
C ILE A 297 -10.27 -7.63 -13.44
N THR A 298 -9.47 -6.63 -13.78
CA THR A 298 -8.29 -6.25 -12.98
C THR A 298 -8.62 -5.98 -11.52
N SER A 299 -9.68 -5.23 -11.25
CA SER A 299 -10.08 -4.86 -9.88
C SER A 299 -10.53 -6.07 -9.07
N THR A 300 -11.40 -6.92 -9.63
CA THR A 300 -11.91 -8.11 -8.94
C THR A 300 -10.83 -9.17 -8.74
N LEU A 301 -9.88 -9.29 -9.67
CA LEU A 301 -8.72 -10.16 -9.49
C LEU A 301 -7.84 -9.68 -8.33
N GLN A 302 -7.56 -8.37 -8.22
CA GLN A 302 -6.80 -7.80 -7.11
C GLN A 302 -7.51 -8.03 -5.78
N GLN A 303 -8.83 -7.83 -5.71
CA GLN A 303 -9.64 -8.05 -4.53
C GLN A 303 -9.58 -9.50 -4.05
N GLU A 304 -9.86 -10.46 -4.92
CA GLU A 304 -9.86 -11.87 -4.56
C GLU A 304 -8.46 -12.42 -4.26
N ALA A 305 -7.44 -11.98 -4.98
CA ALA A 305 -6.06 -12.34 -4.67
C ALA A 305 -5.62 -11.80 -3.30
N ALA A 306 -6.06 -10.60 -2.91
CA ALA A 306 -5.78 -10.06 -1.59
C ALA A 306 -6.48 -10.86 -0.48
N ARG A 307 -7.76 -11.24 -0.66
CA ARG A 307 -8.54 -12.01 0.32
C ARG A 307 -8.03 -13.44 0.45
N LYS A 308 -7.94 -14.18 -0.65
CA LYS A 308 -7.62 -15.62 -0.67
C LYS A 308 -6.13 -15.93 -0.59
N LEU A 309 -5.30 -15.15 -1.29
CA LEU A 309 -3.87 -15.44 -1.42
C LEU A 309 -3.00 -14.55 -0.54
N ARG A 310 -3.59 -13.51 0.07
CA ARG A 310 -2.88 -12.48 0.84
C ARG A 310 -1.84 -11.72 0.00
N PHE A 311 -2.09 -11.60 -1.30
CA PHE A 311 -1.25 -10.83 -2.21
C PHE A 311 -1.61 -9.35 -2.12
N SER A 312 -0.60 -8.47 -2.17
CA SER A 312 -0.84 -7.05 -2.42
C SER A 312 -1.27 -6.83 -3.88
N SER A 313 -1.92 -5.70 -4.15
CA SER A 313 -2.30 -5.32 -5.52
C SER A 313 -1.10 -5.33 -6.47
N GLN A 314 0.06 -4.83 -6.02
CA GLN A 314 1.30 -4.86 -6.78
C GLN A 314 1.81 -6.28 -7.04
N GLN A 315 1.78 -7.16 -6.02
CA GLN A 315 2.19 -8.57 -6.17
C GLN A 315 1.26 -9.29 -7.14
N THR A 316 -0.05 -9.07 -7.04
CA THR A 316 -1.05 -9.64 -7.95
C THR A 316 -0.76 -9.25 -9.39
N MET A 317 -0.61 -7.94 -9.67
CA MET A 317 -0.35 -7.47 -11.04
C MET A 317 1.01 -7.94 -11.59
N ARG A 318 2.05 -7.95 -10.76
CA ARG A 318 3.37 -8.47 -11.17
C ARG A 318 3.32 -9.97 -11.51
N THR A 319 2.55 -10.74 -10.76
CA THR A 319 2.39 -12.18 -10.99
C THR A 319 1.51 -12.43 -12.22
N ALA A 320 0.41 -11.68 -12.39
CA ALA A 320 -0.43 -11.73 -13.59
C ALA A 320 0.35 -11.36 -14.85
N GLN A 321 1.20 -10.32 -14.80
CA GLN A 321 2.09 -9.93 -15.89
C GLN A 321 2.98 -11.09 -16.34
N ARG A 322 3.60 -11.82 -15.38
CA ARG A 322 4.42 -12.99 -15.72
C ARG A 322 3.61 -14.12 -16.36
N LEU A 323 2.40 -14.37 -15.85
CA LEU A 323 1.50 -15.39 -16.42
C LEU A 323 1.10 -15.02 -17.86
N TYR A 324 0.77 -13.75 -18.12
CA TYR A 324 0.46 -13.26 -19.46
C TYR A 324 1.66 -13.36 -20.41
N GLU A 325 2.82 -12.82 -20.01
CA GLU A 325 4.04 -12.83 -20.83
C GLU A 325 4.52 -14.23 -21.22
N ASN A 326 4.21 -15.24 -20.40
CA ASN A 326 4.52 -16.64 -20.66
C ASN A 326 3.35 -17.41 -21.31
N GLY A 327 2.24 -16.74 -21.65
CA GLY A 327 1.14 -17.33 -22.41
C GLY A 327 0.18 -18.23 -21.61
N TYR A 328 0.07 -18.02 -20.30
CA TYR A 328 -0.84 -18.78 -19.43
C TYR A 328 -2.22 -18.14 -19.29
N ILE A 329 -2.33 -16.82 -19.34
CA ILE A 329 -3.57 -16.07 -19.21
C ILE A 329 -3.68 -15.00 -20.30
N THR A 330 -4.90 -14.46 -20.50
CA THR A 330 -5.15 -13.26 -21.30
C THR A 330 -4.57 -12.02 -20.65
N TYR A 331 -4.59 -10.89 -21.35
CA TYR A 331 -4.12 -9.61 -20.84
C TYR A 331 -4.81 -9.24 -19.52
N MET A 332 -4.03 -8.83 -18.53
CA MET A 332 -4.48 -8.68 -17.15
C MET A 332 -4.96 -7.27 -16.80
N ARG A 333 -4.80 -6.28 -17.66
CA ARG A 333 -5.32 -4.91 -17.46
C ARG A 333 -6.57 -4.72 -18.28
N THR A 334 -7.71 -5.16 -17.77
CA THR A 334 -9.01 -5.09 -18.43
C THR A 334 -10.12 -4.80 -17.43
N ASP A 335 -11.13 -4.09 -17.85
CA ASP A 335 -12.41 -3.90 -17.15
C ASP A 335 -13.56 -4.65 -17.85
N SER A 336 -13.26 -5.41 -18.90
CA SER A 336 -14.21 -6.24 -19.61
C SER A 336 -14.45 -7.57 -18.89
N VAL A 337 -15.72 -7.94 -18.74
CA VAL A 337 -16.19 -9.24 -18.24
C VAL A 337 -16.52 -10.23 -19.36
N ASN A 338 -16.31 -9.85 -20.61
CA ASN A 338 -16.68 -10.64 -21.78
C ASN A 338 -15.70 -11.81 -21.98
N LEU A 339 -16.22 -12.93 -22.42
CA LEU A 339 -15.43 -14.05 -22.93
C LEU A 339 -15.71 -14.21 -24.43
N SER A 340 -14.66 -14.49 -25.20
CA SER A 340 -14.80 -14.86 -26.62
C SER A 340 -15.61 -16.17 -26.78
N GLU A 341 -16.18 -16.38 -27.94
CA GLU A 341 -16.93 -17.63 -28.23
C GLU A 341 -16.05 -18.87 -28.07
N THR A 342 -14.78 -18.77 -28.44
CA THR A 342 -13.80 -19.84 -28.26
C THR A 342 -13.53 -20.13 -26.80
N ALA A 343 -13.41 -19.09 -25.96
CA ALA A 343 -13.21 -19.23 -24.52
C ALA A 343 -14.46 -19.83 -23.83
N VAL A 344 -15.65 -19.37 -24.21
CA VAL A 344 -16.92 -19.94 -23.71
C VAL A 344 -17.01 -21.43 -24.06
N ALA A 345 -16.69 -21.81 -25.32
CA ALA A 345 -16.70 -23.21 -25.74
C ALA A 345 -15.67 -24.04 -24.96
N ALA A 346 -14.45 -23.48 -24.75
CA ALA A 346 -13.40 -24.16 -23.98
C ALA A 346 -13.82 -24.39 -22.52
N ALA A 347 -14.34 -23.36 -21.86
CA ALA A 347 -14.85 -23.46 -20.48
C ALA A 347 -15.96 -24.53 -20.36
N ARG A 348 -16.94 -24.50 -21.26
CA ARG A 348 -18.07 -25.42 -21.23
C ARG A 348 -17.64 -26.87 -21.48
N ARG A 349 -16.71 -27.13 -22.41
CA ARG A 349 -16.14 -28.47 -22.60
C ARG A 349 -15.47 -28.98 -21.32
N GLN A 350 -14.66 -28.15 -20.70
CA GLN A 350 -13.94 -28.55 -19.49
C GLN A 350 -14.87 -28.75 -18.28
N ILE A 351 -15.97 -27.99 -18.19
CA ILE A 351 -17.00 -28.22 -17.16
C ILE A 351 -17.65 -29.59 -17.34
N VAL A 352 -18.01 -29.97 -18.59
CA VAL A 352 -18.57 -31.28 -18.86
C VAL A 352 -17.60 -32.40 -18.45
N GLU A 353 -16.33 -32.24 -18.80
CA GLU A 353 -15.28 -33.22 -18.50
C GLU A 353 -15.05 -33.39 -16.98
N LEU A 354 -15.01 -32.29 -16.22
CA LEU A 354 -14.63 -32.32 -14.79
C LEU A 354 -15.83 -32.46 -13.84
N TYR A 355 -16.98 -31.89 -14.20
CA TYR A 355 -18.16 -31.80 -13.33
C TYR A 355 -19.42 -32.47 -13.90
N GLY A 356 -19.38 -32.93 -15.14
CA GLY A 356 -20.48 -33.61 -15.85
C GLY A 356 -21.46 -32.61 -16.52
N GLU A 357 -22.25 -33.13 -17.47
CA GLU A 357 -23.17 -32.39 -18.33
C GLU A 357 -24.19 -31.53 -17.56
N ARG A 358 -24.67 -32.00 -16.40
CA ARG A 358 -25.65 -31.31 -15.56
C ARG A 358 -25.10 -29.99 -14.97
N SER A 359 -23.78 -29.83 -14.94
CA SER A 359 -23.11 -28.63 -14.41
C SER A 359 -23.02 -27.48 -15.41
N VAL A 360 -23.43 -27.72 -16.67
CA VAL A 360 -23.44 -26.71 -17.73
C VAL A 360 -24.88 -26.26 -18.01
N PRO A 361 -25.23 -24.99 -17.94
CA PRO A 361 -26.55 -24.49 -18.33
C PRO A 361 -26.78 -24.70 -19.85
N PRO A 362 -28.04 -24.81 -20.32
CA PRO A 362 -28.32 -25.03 -21.73
C PRO A 362 -27.69 -23.95 -22.63
N GLU A 363 -27.80 -22.72 -22.25
CA GLU A 363 -27.21 -21.57 -22.96
C GLU A 363 -25.96 -21.04 -22.28
N PRO A 364 -24.98 -20.53 -23.05
CA PRO A 364 -23.82 -19.86 -22.53
C PRO A 364 -24.20 -18.65 -21.66
N ARG A 365 -23.51 -18.44 -20.54
CA ARG A 365 -23.70 -17.25 -19.72
C ARG A 365 -22.97 -16.07 -20.34
N ARG A 366 -23.71 -14.95 -20.46
CA ARG A 366 -23.19 -13.67 -20.85
C ARG A 366 -23.26 -12.70 -19.69
N TYR A 367 -22.22 -11.92 -19.52
CA TYR A 367 -22.12 -10.92 -18.48
C TYR A 367 -22.01 -9.54 -19.13
N THR A 368 -22.72 -8.55 -18.58
CA THR A 368 -22.62 -7.15 -19.00
C THR A 368 -21.84 -6.37 -17.95
N GLY A 369 -20.82 -5.65 -18.37
CA GLY A 369 -20.08 -4.74 -17.50
C GLY A 369 -20.96 -3.59 -17.04
N LYS A 370 -20.78 -3.13 -15.80
CA LYS A 370 -21.44 -1.93 -15.26
C LYS A 370 -20.79 -0.63 -15.73
N VAL A 371 -19.61 -0.70 -16.33
CA VAL A 371 -18.82 0.46 -16.74
C VAL A 371 -19.37 0.95 -18.10
N LYS A 372 -19.87 2.19 -18.13
CA LYS A 372 -20.46 2.80 -19.33
C LYS A 372 -19.45 2.98 -20.47
N ASN A 373 -18.18 3.12 -20.15
CA ASN A 373 -17.07 3.32 -21.08
C ASN A 373 -16.02 2.24 -20.79
N ALA A 374 -16.35 0.96 -21.12
CA ALA A 374 -15.31 -0.07 -21.11
C ALA A 374 -14.20 0.36 -22.07
N GLN A 375 -13.03 0.60 -21.53
CA GLN A 375 -11.84 0.91 -22.33
C GLN A 375 -11.53 -0.30 -23.19
N GLU A 376 -11.77 -0.17 -24.48
CA GLU A 376 -11.36 -1.12 -25.49
C GLU A 376 -12.17 -2.45 -25.48
N ALA A 377 -12.31 -3.06 -26.65
CA ALA A 377 -13.01 -4.32 -26.85
C ALA A 377 -12.23 -5.52 -26.29
N HIS A 378 -11.79 -5.43 -25.01
CA HIS A 378 -10.96 -6.45 -24.39
C HIS A 378 -11.79 -7.63 -23.91
N GLU A 379 -11.09 -8.74 -23.72
CA GLU A 379 -11.61 -9.93 -23.08
C GLU A 379 -11.34 -9.88 -21.57
N ALA A 380 -12.10 -10.66 -20.79
CA ALA A 380 -11.86 -10.85 -19.35
C ALA A 380 -10.53 -11.58 -19.10
N ILE A 381 -10.04 -11.51 -17.86
CA ILE A 381 -8.87 -12.29 -17.43
C ILE A 381 -9.26 -13.75 -17.30
N ARG A 382 -8.70 -14.59 -18.15
CA ARG A 382 -8.95 -16.03 -18.23
C ARG A 382 -7.69 -16.84 -18.58
N PRO A 383 -7.69 -18.16 -18.43
CA PRO A 383 -6.66 -19.00 -19.03
C PRO A 383 -6.56 -18.79 -20.55
N ALA A 384 -5.35 -18.73 -21.07
CA ALA A 384 -5.08 -18.49 -22.49
C ALA A 384 -5.41 -19.72 -23.36
N GLY A 385 -5.69 -19.44 -24.64
CA GLY A 385 -5.97 -20.45 -25.65
C GLY A 385 -7.42 -20.88 -25.75
N ASP A 386 -7.67 -21.79 -26.67
CA ASP A 386 -8.97 -22.42 -26.99
C ASP A 386 -9.20 -23.76 -26.29
N ASN A 387 -8.19 -24.21 -25.52
CA ASN A 387 -8.24 -25.36 -24.64
C ASN A 387 -7.51 -25.00 -23.34
N PHE A 388 -8.29 -24.74 -22.28
CA PHE A 388 -7.73 -24.26 -21.01
C PHE A 388 -6.92 -25.38 -20.35
N ARG A 389 -5.69 -25.08 -20.02
CA ARG A 389 -4.85 -25.99 -19.24
C ARG A 389 -5.36 -26.02 -17.80
N THR A 390 -5.55 -27.21 -17.26
CA THR A 390 -5.97 -27.38 -15.86
C THR A 390 -4.84 -26.96 -14.90
N PRO A 391 -5.14 -26.58 -13.65
CA PRO A 391 -4.13 -26.32 -12.65
C PRO A 391 -3.12 -27.47 -12.49
N GLY A 392 -3.59 -28.73 -12.57
CA GLY A 392 -2.74 -29.92 -12.49
C GLY A 392 -1.69 -30.00 -13.60
N GLU A 393 -2.03 -29.60 -14.82
CA GLU A 393 -1.13 -29.62 -15.99
C GLU A 393 -0.03 -28.54 -15.89
N VAL A 394 -0.32 -27.40 -15.28
CA VAL A 394 0.64 -26.28 -15.17
C VAL A 394 1.46 -26.28 -13.87
N ALA A 395 1.10 -27.13 -12.91
CA ALA A 395 1.67 -27.12 -11.56
C ALA A 395 3.19 -27.25 -11.50
N ARG A 396 3.79 -27.96 -12.47
CA ARG A 396 5.25 -28.18 -12.53
C ARG A 396 6.02 -27.08 -13.26
N GLU A 397 5.32 -26.23 -13.99
CA GLU A 397 5.88 -25.17 -14.83
C GLU A 397 5.90 -23.83 -14.10
N LEU A 398 4.92 -23.60 -13.23
CA LEU A 398 4.70 -22.35 -12.53
C LEU A 398 5.36 -22.33 -11.15
N SER A 399 5.82 -21.14 -10.73
CA SER A 399 6.18 -20.90 -9.34
C SER A 399 4.95 -20.99 -8.43
N ALA A 400 5.15 -21.15 -7.13
CA ALA A 400 4.04 -21.27 -6.18
C ALA A 400 3.08 -20.05 -6.20
N GLU A 401 3.58 -18.84 -6.44
CA GLU A 401 2.75 -17.64 -6.57
C GLU A 401 1.97 -17.61 -7.88
N GLU A 402 2.64 -17.92 -8.98
CA GLU A 402 2.02 -18.01 -10.32
C GLU A 402 0.95 -19.11 -10.36
N PHE A 403 1.24 -20.27 -9.77
CA PHE A 403 0.28 -21.37 -9.68
C PHE A 403 -1.00 -20.98 -8.94
N LYS A 404 -0.86 -20.38 -7.75
CA LYS A 404 -2.02 -19.94 -6.94
C LYS A 404 -2.88 -18.92 -7.67
N LEU A 405 -2.25 -17.97 -8.36
CA LEU A 405 -2.99 -16.95 -9.10
C LEU A 405 -3.65 -17.54 -10.34
N TYR A 406 -2.95 -18.42 -11.06
CA TYR A 406 -3.52 -19.16 -12.21
C TYR A 406 -4.72 -19.99 -11.80
N GLU A 407 -4.60 -20.78 -10.73
CA GLU A 407 -5.68 -21.60 -10.19
C GLU A 407 -6.91 -20.75 -9.83
N LEU A 408 -6.71 -19.60 -9.20
CA LEU A 408 -7.77 -18.66 -8.86
C LEU A 408 -8.49 -18.16 -10.12
N ILE A 409 -7.76 -17.75 -11.15
CA ILE A 409 -8.29 -17.30 -12.44
C ILE A 409 -9.05 -18.43 -13.15
N TRP A 410 -8.46 -19.59 -13.20
CA TRP A 410 -9.07 -20.77 -13.83
C TRP A 410 -10.40 -21.15 -13.15
N ARG A 411 -10.41 -21.29 -11.82
CA ARG A 411 -11.61 -21.62 -11.05
C ARG A 411 -12.73 -20.60 -11.28
N ARG A 412 -12.42 -19.31 -11.30
CA ARG A 412 -13.41 -18.25 -11.53
C ARG A 412 -13.97 -18.31 -12.95
N THR A 413 -13.11 -18.52 -13.95
CA THR A 413 -13.52 -18.65 -15.36
C THR A 413 -14.44 -19.84 -15.56
N ILE A 414 -14.08 -21.02 -15.04
CA ILE A 414 -14.92 -22.22 -15.09
C ILE A 414 -16.25 -21.99 -14.39
N ALA A 415 -16.24 -21.53 -13.15
CA ALA A 415 -17.43 -21.25 -12.36
C ALA A 415 -18.40 -20.29 -13.08
N SER A 416 -17.86 -19.29 -13.80
CA SER A 416 -18.68 -18.31 -14.53
C SER A 416 -19.60 -18.93 -15.58
N GLN A 417 -19.27 -20.10 -16.10
CA GLN A 417 -20.06 -20.81 -17.13
C GLN A 417 -20.84 -22.02 -16.58
N MET A 418 -20.84 -22.22 -15.23
CA MET A 418 -21.57 -23.31 -14.58
C MET A 418 -23.01 -22.93 -14.23
N THR A 419 -23.81 -23.94 -13.83
CA THR A 419 -25.17 -23.77 -13.33
C THR A 419 -25.23 -22.99 -12.02
N ASP A 420 -26.38 -22.39 -11.71
CA ASP A 420 -26.62 -21.72 -10.43
C ASP A 420 -26.54 -22.72 -9.28
N ALA A 421 -26.17 -22.22 -8.11
CA ALA A 421 -26.45 -22.93 -6.87
C ALA A 421 -27.90 -22.71 -6.50
N VAL A 422 -28.62 -23.78 -6.22
CA VAL A 422 -30.03 -23.75 -5.88
C VAL A 422 -30.32 -24.52 -4.61
N GLY A 423 -31.41 -24.14 -3.95
CA GLY A 423 -31.83 -24.72 -2.69
C GLY A 423 -33.09 -24.07 -2.14
N SER A 424 -33.28 -24.15 -0.84
CA SER A 424 -34.35 -23.46 -0.14
C SER A 424 -33.81 -22.67 1.04
N SER A 425 -34.48 -21.55 1.34
CA SER A 425 -34.29 -20.75 2.57
C SER A 425 -35.60 -20.76 3.35
N VAL A 426 -35.53 -21.20 4.59
CA VAL A 426 -36.68 -21.30 5.48
C VAL A 426 -36.52 -20.26 6.57
N SER A 427 -37.51 -19.38 6.72
CA SER A 427 -37.60 -18.41 7.81
C SER A 427 -38.74 -18.80 8.75
N VAL A 428 -38.45 -18.91 10.04
CA VAL A 428 -39.42 -19.33 11.07
C VAL A 428 -39.60 -18.20 12.07
N ARG A 429 -40.88 -17.93 12.43
CA ARG A 429 -41.20 -17.10 13.57
C ARG A 429 -41.83 -17.96 14.66
N ILE A 430 -41.41 -17.72 15.91
CA ILE A 430 -41.78 -18.48 17.06
C ILE A 430 -42.18 -17.51 18.14
N ARG A 431 -43.33 -17.75 18.82
CA ARG A 431 -43.81 -16.87 19.87
C ARG A 431 -43.85 -17.61 21.22
N ALA A 432 -43.46 -16.89 22.24
CA ALA A 432 -43.69 -17.27 23.63
C ALA A 432 -44.30 -16.09 24.37
N VAL A 433 -45.15 -16.37 25.36
CA VAL A 433 -45.75 -15.35 26.25
C VAL A 433 -45.08 -15.50 27.63
N SER A 434 -44.50 -14.41 28.11
CA SER A 434 -43.82 -14.39 29.41
C SER A 434 -44.79 -14.54 30.58
N SER A 435 -44.28 -14.77 31.78
CA SER A 435 -45.13 -14.77 33.02
C SER A 435 -45.76 -13.39 33.30
N ALA A 436 -45.23 -12.33 32.75
CA ALA A 436 -45.76 -10.97 32.83
C ALA A 436 -46.67 -10.59 31.62
N GLN A 437 -47.10 -11.57 30.82
CA GLN A 437 -47.97 -11.40 29.63
C GLN A 437 -47.31 -10.61 28.49
N GLU A 438 -45.98 -10.59 28.37
CA GLU A 438 -45.24 -9.99 27.27
C GLU A 438 -45.17 -10.99 26.14
N GLU A 439 -45.49 -10.57 24.92
CA GLU A 439 -45.33 -11.38 23.69
C GLU A 439 -43.90 -11.26 23.15
N ALA A 440 -43.13 -12.32 23.24
CA ALA A 440 -41.78 -12.39 22.74
C ALA A 440 -41.73 -13.22 21.45
N ASP A 441 -41.38 -12.57 20.33
CA ASP A 441 -41.22 -13.21 19.04
C ASP A 441 -39.76 -13.52 18.77
N PHE A 442 -39.46 -14.78 18.47
CA PHE A 442 -38.15 -15.27 18.10
C PHE A 442 -38.08 -15.60 16.59
N GLY A 443 -36.93 -15.41 16.00
CA GLY A 443 -36.66 -15.69 14.58
C GLY A 443 -35.54 -16.70 14.40
N ALA A 444 -35.72 -17.64 13.47
CA ALA A 444 -34.68 -18.51 12.99
C ALA A 444 -34.71 -18.58 11.47
N THR A 445 -33.53 -18.65 10.85
CA THR A 445 -33.42 -18.81 9.40
C THR A 445 -32.52 -20.00 9.09
N GLY A 446 -33.02 -20.91 8.25
CA GLY A 446 -32.28 -22.03 7.72
C GLY A 446 -32.03 -21.87 6.22
N LYS A 447 -30.98 -22.48 5.73
CA LYS A 447 -30.62 -22.51 4.34
C LYS A 447 -30.10 -23.91 4.00
N THR A 448 -30.68 -24.50 2.97
CA THR A 448 -30.29 -25.82 2.49
C THR A 448 -29.97 -25.71 1.00
N ILE A 449 -28.77 -26.12 0.61
CA ILE A 449 -28.34 -26.13 -0.79
C ILE A 449 -28.60 -27.56 -1.33
N THR A 450 -29.52 -27.65 -2.28
CA THR A 450 -29.87 -28.96 -2.93
C THR A 450 -28.98 -29.27 -4.11
N ASP A 451 -28.57 -28.27 -4.87
CA ASP A 451 -27.53 -28.37 -5.90
C ASP A 451 -26.52 -27.23 -5.73
N PRO A 452 -25.28 -27.54 -5.43
CA PRO A 452 -24.23 -26.50 -5.25
C PRO A 452 -23.83 -25.78 -6.55
N GLY A 453 -24.17 -26.34 -7.75
CA GLY A 453 -23.86 -25.70 -9.03
C GLY A 453 -22.41 -25.25 -9.11
N PHE A 454 -22.19 -23.95 -9.40
CA PHE A 454 -20.85 -23.35 -9.52
C PHE A 454 -20.02 -23.35 -8.22
N LEU A 455 -20.65 -23.48 -7.05
CA LEU A 455 -19.94 -23.55 -5.77
C LEU A 455 -19.00 -24.76 -5.66
N ARG A 456 -19.17 -25.77 -6.54
CA ARG A 456 -18.21 -26.89 -6.65
C ARG A 456 -16.84 -26.45 -7.14
N ALA A 457 -16.78 -25.40 -7.95
CA ALA A 457 -15.55 -24.88 -8.54
C ALA A 457 -15.01 -23.66 -7.80
N TYR A 458 -15.91 -22.78 -7.33
CA TYR A 458 -15.51 -21.47 -6.80
C TYR A 458 -16.49 -20.91 -5.78
N VAL A 459 -15.92 -20.41 -4.66
CA VAL A 459 -16.62 -19.64 -3.64
C VAL A 459 -15.96 -18.27 -3.52
N GLU A 460 -16.74 -17.18 -3.57
CA GLU A 460 -16.26 -15.80 -3.39
C GLU A 460 -15.92 -15.55 -1.93
N SER A 461 -14.88 -14.76 -1.66
CA SER A 461 -14.57 -14.30 -0.32
C SER A 461 -15.16 -12.91 -0.05
N SER A 462 -15.46 -12.61 1.20
CA SER A 462 -15.93 -11.31 1.67
C SER A 462 -14.90 -10.67 2.59
N ASP A 463 -14.90 -9.31 2.68
CA ASP A 463 -14.21 -8.58 3.74
C ASP A 463 -15.06 -8.51 5.03
N ASP A 464 -16.33 -8.92 4.95
CA ASP A 464 -17.27 -9.00 6.08
C ASP A 464 -17.38 -10.45 6.55
N GLU A 465 -16.88 -10.73 7.75
CA GLU A 465 -16.93 -12.06 8.38
C GLU A 465 -18.38 -12.53 8.61
N ASN A 466 -19.31 -11.59 8.83
CA ASN A 466 -20.72 -11.91 9.00
C ASN A 466 -21.36 -12.38 7.69
N ALA A 467 -20.93 -11.84 6.54
CA ALA A 467 -21.45 -12.25 5.23
C ALA A 467 -21.08 -13.70 4.90
N GLU A 468 -19.91 -14.19 5.33
CA GLU A 468 -19.52 -15.59 5.17
C GLU A 468 -20.38 -16.51 6.07
N ALA A 469 -20.72 -16.06 7.27
CA ALA A 469 -21.60 -16.79 8.19
C ALA A 469 -23.07 -16.84 7.70
N GLU A 470 -23.55 -15.77 7.05
CA GLU A 470 -24.88 -15.74 6.44
C GLU A 470 -25.01 -16.68 5.23
N ASP A 471 -23.92 -16.93 4.52
CA ASP A 471 -23.88 -17.83 3.36
C ASP A 471 -23.65 -19.31 3.74
N ALA A 472 -23.31 -19.59 5.00
CA ALA A 472 -23.13 -20.97 5.46
C ALA A 472 -24.45 -21.76 5.43
N GLU A 473 -24.36 -23.04 5.06
CA GLU A 473 -25.50 -23.95 5.14
C GLU A 473 -25.92 -24.13 6.61
N ARG A 474 -27.17 -23.78 6.90
CA ARG A 474 -27.74 -23.90 8.26
C ARG A 474 -29.05 -24.69 8.15
N ARG A 475 -29.05 -25.92 8.61
CA ARG A 475 -30.24 -26.77 8.56
C ARG A 475 -31.13 -26.55 9.77
N LEU A 476 -32.40 -26.21 9.52
CA LEU A 476 -33.44 -26.24 10.53
C LEU A 476 -34.17 -27.62 10.50
N PRO A 477 -34.77 -28.05 11.64
CA PRO A 477 -35.68 -29.19 11.62
C PRO A 477 -36.90 -28.85 10.75
N THR A 478 -37.63 -29.85 10.30
CA THR A 478 -38.91 -29.64 9.65
C THR A 478 -39.91 -29.11 10.68
N LEU A 479 -40.35 -27.86 10.48
CA LEU A 479 -41.26 -27.14 11.37
C LEU A 479 -42.58 -26.83 10.64
N VAL A 480 -43.69 -26.88 11.38
CA VAL A 480 -45.02 -26.54 10.87
C VAL A 480 -45.64 -25.47 11.78
N LYS A 481 -46.57 -24.68 11.21
CA LYS A 481 -47.31 -23.69 11.97
C LYS A 481 -48.06 -24.33 13.12
N ASP A 482 -48.17 -23.64 14.24
CA ASP A 482 -48.82 -24.07 15.51
C ASP A 482 -48.12 -25.24 16.21
N GLN A 483 -46.92 -25.61 15.78
CA GLN A 483 -46.09 -26.62 16.42
C GLN A 483 -45.53 -26.13 17.76
N PRO A 484 -45.71 -26.88 18.86
CA PRO A 484 -45.12 -26.58 20.15
C PRO A 484 -43.63 -26.92 20.18
N LEU A 485 -42.84 -26.04 20.80
CA LEU A 485 -41.41 -26.20 21.00
C LEU A 485 -41.12 -26.01 22.50
N THR A 486 -40.03 -26.62 22.96
CA THR A 486 -39.54 -26.47 24.34
C THR A 486 -38.22 -25.73 24.32
N ALA A 487 -38.08 -24.68 25.08
CA ALA A 487 -36.80 -24.04 25.31
C ALA A 487 -35.94 -24.90 26.24
N GLU A 488 -34.76 -25.29 25.78
CA GLU A 488 -33.72 -25.96 26.56
C GLU A 488 -32.87 -24.96 27.28
N GLU A 489 -32.59 -23.82 26.63
CA GLU A 489 -31.80 -22.73 27.18
C GLU A 489 -32.29 -21.39 26.66
N LEU A 490 -32.26 -20.35 27.47
CA LEU A 490 -32.53 -18.94 27.15
C LEU A 490 -31.35 -18.10 27.62
N ALA A 491 -30.41 -17.84 26.71
CA ALA A 491 -29.21 -17.08 27.03
C ALA A 491 -29.37 -15.59 26.63
N ALA A 492 -29.35 -14.70 27.63
CA ALA A 492 -29.21 -13.27 27.35
C ALA A 492 -27.81 -12.99 26.83
N GLN A 493 -27.72 -12.38 25.62
CA GLN A 493 -26.47 -12.07 24.94
C GLN A 493 -26.25 -10.58 24.83
N GLY A 494 -25.08 -10.11 25.29
CA GLY A 494 -24.65 -8.72 25.16
C GLY A 494 -23.88 -8.50 23.88
N HIS A 495 -24.14 -7.37 23.24
CA HIS A 495 -23.50 -6.95 21.99
C HIS A 495 -22.98 -5.52 22.14
N HIS A 496 -21.90 -5.23 21.43
CA HIS A 496 -21.36 -3.88 21.30
C HIS A 496 -21.30 -3.50 19.82
N THR A 497 -21.74 -2.30 19.49
CA THR A 497 -21.53 -1.78 18.14
C THR A 497 -20.04 -1.61 17.87
N GLN A 498 -19.62 -1.89 16.64
CA GLN A 498 -18.23 -1.80 16.22
C GLN A 498 -18.05 -0.59 15.30
N PRO A 499 -16.89 0.09 15.37
CA PRO A 499 -16.58 1.14 14.41
C PRO A 499 -16.50 0.56 12.98
N PRO A 500 -16.74 1.39 11.94
CA PRO A 500 -16.66 0.91 10.58
C PRO A 500 -15.28 0.30 10.29
N ALA A 501 -15.24 -0.83 9.60
CA ALA A 501 -13.99 -1.52 9.29
C ALA A 501 -13.06 -0.62 8.47
N ARG A 502 -11.76 -0.65 8.77
CA ARG A 502 -10.76 0.03 7.95
C ARG A 502 -10.70 -0.59 6.57
N TYR A 503 -10.31 0.22 5.60
CA TYR A 503 -10.04 -0.31 4.28
C TYR A 503 -8.87 -1.30 4.31
N THR A 504 -9.02 -2.37 3.54
CA THR A 504 -7.94 -3.23 3.05
C THR A 504 -7.55 -2.77 1.64
N GLU A 505 -6.47 -3.28 1.05
CA GLU A 505 -6.22 -3.01 -0.37
C GLU A 505 -7.40 -3.47 -1.24
N ALA A 506 -8.00 -4.62 -0.92
CA ALA A 506 -9.17 -5.14 -1.63
C ALA A 506 -10.36 -4.19 -1.58
N SER A 507 -10.77 -3.76 -0.39
CA SER A 507 -11.93 -2.89 -0.24
C SER A 507 -11.66 -1.46 -0.71
N LEU A 508 -10.41 -0.97 -0.69
CA LEU A 508 -10.06 0.33 -1.26
C LEU A 508 -10.06 0.30 -2.80
N VAL A 509 -9.57 -0.77 -3.43
CA VAL A 509 -9.68 -0.96 -4.89
C VAL A 509 -11.15 -1.00 -5.31
N LYS A 510 -11.99 -1.73 -4.56
CA LYS A 510 -13.43 -1.77 -4.79
C LYS A 510 -14.08 -0.38 -4.70
N ALA A 511 -13.75 0.38 -3.66
CA ALA A 511 -14.27 1.75 -3.48
C ALA A 511 -13.86 2.69 -4.61
N LEU A 512 -12.60 2.63 -5.05
CA LEU A 512 -12.10 3.42 -6.19
C LEU A 512 -12.83 3.07 -7.49
N GLU A 513 -13.04 1.77 -7.75
CA GLU A 513 -13.80 1.29 -8.91
C GLU A 513 -15.26 1.78 -8.89
N GLU A 514 -15.94 1.64 -7.75
CA GLU A 514 -17.32 2.08 -7.57
C GLU A 514 -17.49 3.59 -7.75
N LEU A 515 -16.47 4.38 -7.40
CA LEU A 515 -16.42 5.83 -7.61
C LEU A 515 -15.95 6.22 -9.02
N GLY A 516 -15.55 5.28 -9.87
CA GLY A 516 -15.00 5.58 -11.20
C GLY A 516 -13.60 6.21 -11.18
N ILE A 517 -12.87 6.09 -10.07
CA ILE A 517 -11.56 6.72 -9.82
C ILE A 517 -10.44 5.72 -10.08
N GLY A 518 -9.53 6.07 -10.99
CA GLY A 518 -8.48 5.17 -11.47
C GLY A 518 -8.97 4.25 -12.57
N ARG A 519 -8.05 3.46 -13.12
CA ARG A 519 -8.29 2.52 -14.23
C ARG A 519 -7.46 1.25 -13.98
N PRO A 520 -7.69 0.15 -14.72
CA PRO A 520 -6.96 -1.11 -14.57
C PRO A 520 -5.44 -0.97 -14.48
N SER A 521 -4.86 -0.03 -15.22
CA SER A 521 -3.42 0.25 -15.21
C SER A 521 -2.92 0.98 -13.94
N THR A 522 -3.82 1.62 -13.15
CA THR A 522 -3.41 2.53 -12.07
C THR A 522 -3.67 2.02 -10.65
N TYR A 523 -4.63 1.11 -10.42
CA TYR A 523 -4.99 0.67 -9.05
C TYR A 523 -3.79 0.22 -8.22
N ALA A 524 -2.96 -0.68 -8.77
CA ALA A 524 -1.80 -1.20 -8.05
C ALA A 524 -0.75 -0.11 -7.74
N SER A 525 -0.55 0.84 -8.67
CA SER A 525 0.38 1.96 -8.48
C SER A 525 -0.12 2.98 -7.46
N ILE A 526 -1.43 3.21 -7.37
CA ILE A 526 -2.06 4.06 -6.36
C ILE A 526 -1.81 3.47 -4.97
N MET A 527 -2.14 2.16 -4.77
CA MET A 527 -1.93 1.47 -3.50
C MET A 527 -0.48 1.53 -3.03
N GLN A 528 0.47 1.31 -3.95
CA GLN A 528 1.89 1.40 -3.63
C GLN A 528 2.31 2.83 -3.30
N THR A 529 1.86 3.81 -4.08
CA THR A 529 2.28 5.22 -3.94
C THR A 529 1.86 5.82 -2.61
N ILE A 530 0.62 5.59 -2.13
CA ILE A 530 0.16 6.16 -0.86
C ILE A 530 0.91 5.55 0.34
N GLN A 531 1.38 4.31 0.20
CA GLN A 531 2.22 3.64 1.20
C GLN A 531 3.67 4.13 1.15
N ASP A 532 4.30 4.16 -0.03
CA ASP A 532 5.69 4.61 -0.22
C ASP A 532 5.92 6.06 0.23
N ARG A 533 4.89 6.88 0.14
CA ARG A 533 4.91 8.29 0.60
C ARG A 533 4.61 8.46 2.08
N GLY A 534 4.33 7.39 2.79
CA GLY A 534 4.03 7.41 4.22
C GLY A 534 2.68 8.07 4.56
N TYR A 535 1.77 8.22 3.59
CA TYR A 535 0.41 8.68 3.86
C TYR A 535 -0.42 7.60 4.53
N VAL A 536 -0.21 6.35 4.15
CA VAL A 536 -0.91 5.19 4.69
C VAL A 536 0.09 4.12 5.07
N SER A 537 -0.10 3.50 6.22
CA SER A 537 0.63 2.33 6.70
C SER A 537 -0.30 1.12 6.78
N LYS A 538 0.25 -0.08 6.89
CA LYS A 538 -0.52 -1.32 7.07
C LYS A 538 -0.28 -1.91 8.46
N ARG A 539 -1.39 -2.30 9.13
CA ARG A 539 -1.38 -3.14 10.33
C ARG A 539 -2.18 -4.42 9.98
N GLY A 540 -1.48 -5.51 9.72
CA GLY A 540 -2.09 -6.69 9.08
C GLY A 540 -2.58 -6.35 7.67
N GLN A 541 -3.88 -6.48 7.42
CA GLN A 541 -4.52 -6.07 6.16
C GLN A 541 -5.09 -4.65 6.20
N ALA A 542 -5.31 -4.08 7.39
CA ALA A 542 -5.91 -2.78 7.57
C ALA A 542 -4.96 -1.65 7.15
N MET A 543 -5.49 -0.70 6.38
CA MET A 543 -4.82 0.51 5.93
C MET A 543 -5.12 1.64 6.90
N ILE A 544 -4.08 2.18 7.54
CA ILE A 544 -4.16 3.22 8.57
C ILE A 544 -3.51 4.50 8.04
N PRO A 545 -4.23 5.63 8.01
CA PRO A 545 -3.64 6.89 7.59
C PRO A 545 -2.71 7.45 8.67
N SER A 546 -1.62 8.07 8.26
CA SER A 546 -0.75 8.82 9.15
C SER A 546 -1.34 10.20 9.47
N PHE A 547 -0.93 10.82 10.57
CA PHE A 547 -1.31 12.22 10.86
C PHE A 547 -0.82 13.20 9.78
N LEU A 548 0.24 12.85 9.07
CA LEU A 548 0.68 13.60 7.89
C LEU A 548 -0.37 13.58 6.78
N ALA A 549 -1.05 12.45 6.56
CA ALA A 549 -2.16 12.36 5.61
C ALA A 549 -3.32 13.26 6.03
N PHE A 550 -3.67 13.31 7.32
CA PHE A 550 -4.68 14.24 7.82
C PHE A 550 -4.35 15.70 7.53
N ALA A 551 -3.09 16.12 7.75
CA ALA A 551 -2.67 17.48 7.46
C ALA A 551 -2.73 17.82 5.95
N VAL A 552 -2.26 16.89 5.11
CA VAL A 552 -2.29 17.06 3.65
C VAL A 552 -3.74 17.11 3.13
N ILE A 553 -4.59 16.17 3.55
CA ILE A 553 -5.99 16.13 3.11
C ILE A 553 -6.76 17.30 3.69
N GLY A 554 -6.55 17.66 4.96
CA GLY A 554 -7.18 18.84 5.58
C GLY A 554 -6.81 20.15 4.88
N LEU A 555 -5.57 20.30 4.40
CA LEU A 555 -5.17 21.43 3.56
C LEU A 555 -5.94 21.44 2.23
N MET A 556 -5.98 20.27 1.57
CA MET A 556 -6.64 20.13 0.28
C MET A 556 -8.15 20.38 0.39
N GLU A 557 -8.82 19.85 1.40
CA GLU A 557 -10.25 20.05 1.64
C GLU A 557 -10.63 21.50 1.87
N ARG A 558 -9.80 22.24 2.63
CA ARG A 558 -10.11 23.65 2.96
C ARG A 558 -9.80 24.62 1.84
N HIS A 559 -8.71 24.41 1.11
CA HIS A 559 -8.20 25.39 0.16
C HIS A 559 -8.32 24.95 -1.30
N TYR A 560 -8.41 23.63 -1.55
CA TYR A 560 -8.47 23.04 -2.89
C TYR A 560 -9.51 21.92 -2.98
N PRO A 561 -10.76 22.10 -2.47
CA PRO A 561 -11.72 20.99 -2.35
C PRO A 561 -12.02 20.31 -3.70
N ARG A 562 -12.03 21.09 -4.80
CA ARG A 562 -12.24 20.58 -6.16
C ARG A 562 -11.17 19.58 -6.60
N LEU A 563 -9.89 19.80 -6.19
CA LEU A 563 -8.77 18.95 -6.59
C LEU A 563 -8.79 17.54 -5.96
N ILE A 564 -9.63 17.32 -4.96
CA ILE A 564 -9.80 16.03 -4.27
C ILE A 564 -11.27 15.59 -4.24
N ASP A 565 -12.12 16.23 -5.04
CA ASP A 565 -13.51 15.83 -5.22
C ASP A 565 -13.61 14.52 -6.00
N TYR A 566 -14.52 13.64 -5.58
CA TYR A 566 -14.68 12.31 -6.18
C TYR A 566 -15.25 12.38 -7.59
N ASP A 567 -16.35 13.13 -7.77
CA ASP A 567 -17.03 13.26 -9.05
C ASP A 567 -16.14 13.97 -10.08
N PHE A 568 -15.43 15.02 -9.63
CA PHE A 568 -14.47 15.72 -10.47
C PHE A 568 -13.32 14.78 -10.91
N THR A 569 -12.77 13.97 -9.99
CA THR A 569 -11.68 13.04 -10.34
C THR A 569 -12.17 11.94 -11.30
N ALA A 570 -13.39 11.45 -11.11
CA ALA A 570 -14.01 10.48 -12.01
C ALA A 570 -14.29 11.09 -13.39
N SER A 571 -14.79 12.34 -13.46
CA SER A 571 -15.02 13.03 -14.75
C SER A 571 -13.74 13.18 -15.55
N MET A 572 -12.62 13.51 -14.91
CA MET A 572 -11.32 13.58 -15.58
C MET A 572 -10.83 12.24 -16.15
N GLU A 573 -11.15 11.12 -15.49
CA GLU A 573 -10.88 9.80 -16.05
C GLU A 573 -11.75 9.50 -17.27
N ASN A 574 -13.01 9.96 -17.26
CA ASN A 574 -13.93 9.82 -18.41
C ASN A 574 -13.49 10.69 -19.59
N GLU A 575 -13.06 11.93 -19.36
CA GLU A 575 -12.49 12.81 -20.42
C GLU A 575 -11.28 12.15 -21.11
N LEU A 576 -10.40 11.50 -20.32
CA LEU A 576 -9.29 10.75 -20.89
C LEU A 576 -9.75 9.51 -21.68
N ASP A 577 -10.91 8.94 -21.37
CA ASP A 577 -11.49 7.85 -22.14
C ASP A 577 -12.14 8.39 -23.44
N GLU A 578 -12.78 9.57 -23.40
CA GLU A 578 -13.31 10.25 -24.58
C GLU A 578 -12.20 10.67 -25.57
N ILE A 579 -11.06 11.12 -25.04
CA ILE A 579 -9.86 11.37 -25.88
C ILE A 579 -9.41 10.06 -26.55
N ALA A 580 -9.37 8.96 -25.82
CA ALA A 580 -9.00 7.65 -26.36
C ALA A 580 -9.99 7.11 -27.40
N GLY A 581 -11.25 7.53 -27.34
CA GLY A 581 -12.30 7.26 -28.35
C GLY A 581 -12.27 8.18 -29.57
N GLY A 582 -11.45 9.24 -29.54
CA GLY A 582 -11.42 10.27 -30.58
C GLY A 582 -12.56 11.30 -30.49
N ASP A 583 -13.36 11.27 -29.42
CA ASP A 583 -14.53 12.15 -29.23
C ASP A 583 -14.13 13.53 -28.67
N HIS A 584 -12.96 13.66 -28.05
CA HIS A 584 -12.48 14.89 -27.44
C HIS A 584 -11.01 15.16 -27.75
N ALA A 585 -10.64 16.44 -27.93
CA ALA A 585 -9.25 16.83 -28.22
C ALA A 585 -8.43 17.01 -26.93
N ALA A 586 -7.25 16.36 -26.85
CA ALA A 586 -6.37 16.43 -25.69
C ALA A 586 -5.94 17.86 -25.32
N VAL A 587 -5.67 18.72 -26.30
CA VAL A 587 -5.24 20.12 -26.08
C VAL A 587 -6.36 20.96 -25.47
N ASP A 588 -7.60 20.78 -25.90
CA ASP A 588 -8.76 21.51 -25.37
C ASP A 588 -9.01 21.15 -23.90
N PHE A 589 -8.96 19.84 -23.59
CA PHE A 589 -9.05 19.33 -22.23
C PHE A 589 -7.94 19.88 -21.32
N LEU A 590 -6.67 19.83 -21.74
CA LEU A 590 -5.55 20.36 -20.96
C LEU A 590 -5.62 21.88 -20.79
N THR A 591 -6.11 22.61 -21.79
CA THR A 591 -6.29 24.05 -21.74
C THR A 591 -7.35 24.42 -20.71
N ALA A 592 -8.52 23.78 -20.77
CA ALA A 592 -9.60 23.99 -19.81
C ALA A 592 -9.15 23.67 -18.38
N PHE A 593 -8.42 22.58 -18.19
CA PHE A 593 -7.90 22.20 -16.88
C PHE A 593 -6.86 23.19 -16.32
N TYR A 594 -5.90 23.62 -17.13
CA TYR A 594 -4.75 24.38 -16.65
C TYR A 594 -4.99 25.89 -16.60
N PHE A 595 -5.59 26.46 -17.67
CA PHE A 595 -5.83 27.89 -17.80
C PHE A 595 -7.28 28.30 -17.50
N GLY A 596 -8.22 27.36 -17.54
CA GLY A 596 -9.65 27.62 -17.42
C GLY A 596 -10.34 27.85 -18.76
N SER A 597 -11.64 27.80 -18.75
CA SER A 597 -12.51 28.03 -19.92
C SER A 597 -13.75 28.83 -19.54
N ALA A 598 -14.17 29.74 -20.44
CA ALA A 598 -15.44 30.48 -20.28
C ALA A 598 -16.67 29.57 -20.45
N ASN A 599 -16.51 28.41 -21.06
CA ASN A 599 -17.57 27.46 -21.38
C ASN A 599 -17.62 26.24 -20.44
N GLY A 600 -16.89 26.26 -19.33
CA GLY A 600 -16.89 25.15 -18.37
C GLY A 600 -18.31 24.84 -17.85
N VAL A 601 -18.64 23.59 -17.64
CA VAL A 601 -19.96 23.09 -17.27
C VAL A 601 -20.11 22.98 -15.76
N GLY A 602 -20.84 23.89 -15.12
CA GLY A 602 -21.21 23.83 -13.70
C GLY A 602 -20.26 24.54 -12.72
N ASP A 603 -20.78 24.96 -11.56
CA ASP A 603 -20.07 25.71 -10.51
C ASP A 603 -18.90 24.92 -9.85
N ARG A 604 -18.78 23.62 -10.11
CA ARG A 604 -17.77 22.72 -9.53
C ARG A 604 -16.57 22.49 -10.44
N ASP A 605 -16.56 23.01 -11.65
CA ASP A 605 -15.50 22.78 -12.62
C ASP A 605 -14.28 23.68 -12.35
N ILE A 606 -13.05 23.13 -12.43
CA ILE A 606 -11.79 23.87 -12.36
C ILE A 606 -11.69 24.89 -13.49
N ALA A 607 -12.22 24.58 -14.65
CA ALA A 607 -12.24 25.48 -15.79
C ALA A 607 -12.94 26.81 -15.46
N HIS A 608 -14.07 26.79 -14.75
CA HIS A 608 -14.77 27.98 -14.25
C HIS A 608 -14.01 28.76 -13.19
N ALA A 609 -13.16 28.07 -12.39
CA ALA A 609 -12.31 28.72 -11.40
C ALA A 609 -11.08 29.43 -12.03
N GLY A 610 -10.95 29.41 -13.34
CA GLY A 610 -9.82 29.97 -14.08
C GLY A 610 -8.60 29.05 -14.14
N GLY A 611 -8.83 27.74 -14.03
CA GLY A 611 -7.83 26.70 -14.18
C GLY A 611 -6.95 26.44 -12.96
N LEU A 612 -6.19 25.34 -13.02
CA LEU A 612 -5.31 24.90 -11.95
C LEU A 612 -4.27 25.97 -11.55
N LYS A 613 -3.67 26.62 -12.54
CA LYS A 613 -2.60 27.61 -12.32
C LYS A 613 -3.09 28.78 -11.46
N LYS A 614 -4.26 29.31 -11.81
CA LYS A 614 -4.88 30.43 -11.07
C LYS A 614 -5.29 29.99 -9.67
N LEU A 615 -5.99 28.86 -9.56
CA LEU A 615 -6.45 28.31 -8.29
C LEU A 615 -5.33 28.14 -7.27
N VAL A 616 -4.17 27.60 -7.70
CA VAL A 616 -3.02 27.39 -6.81
C VAL A 616 -2.33 28.71 -6.43
N THR A 617 -2.23 29.64 -7.37
CA THR A 617 -1.52 30.92 -7.14
C THR A 617 -2.29 31.85 -6.20
N GLU A 618 -3.61 31.95 -6.37
CA GLU A 618 -4.46 32.86 -5.57
C GLU A 618 -4.59 32.41 -4.11
N ASN A 619 -4.71 31.10 -3.86
CA ASN A 619 -4.96 30.60 -2.51
C ASN A 619 -3.71 30.41 -1.65
N LEU A 620 -2.52 30.53 -2.24
CA LEU A 620 -1.27 30.19 -1.51
C LEU A 620 -0.99 31.11 -0.31
N SER A 621 -1.31 32.41 -0.42
CA SER A 621 -1.10 33.39 0.66
C SER A 621 -1.99 33.12 1.88
N ASP A 622 -3.22 32.68 1.64
CA ASP A 622 -4.27 32.59 2.64
C ASP A 622 -4.17 31.31 3.52
N ILE A 623 -3.29 30.39 3.14
CA ILE A 623 -3.08 29.16 3.90
C ILE A 623 -2.23 29.42 5.14
N ASP A 624 -2.85 29.30 6.32
CA ASP A 624 -2.13 29.27 7.59
C ASP A 624 -1.51 27.89 7.85
N ALA A 625 -0.18 27.81 7.76
CA ALA A 625 0.56 26.56 7.95
C ALA A 625 0.34 25.93 9.33
N ARG A 626 0.11 26.76 10.37
CA ARG A 626 -0.12 26.28 11.73
C ARG A 626 -1.49 25.59 11.85
N SER A 627 -2.53 26.20 11.33
CA SER A 627 -3.88 25.65 11.31
C SER A 627 -3.94 24.33 10.52
N VAL A 628 -3.27 24.28 9.37
CA VAL A 628 -3.21 23.08 8.52
C VAL A 628 -2.55 21.88 9.23
N ASN A 629 -1.48 22.14 10.00
CA ASN A 629 -0.76 21.10 10.73
C ASN A 629 -1.35 20.78 12.11
N SER A 630 -2.58 21.23 12.39
CA SER A 630 -3.30 21.00 13.65
C SER A 630 -4.53 20.15 13.38
N ILE A 631 -4.58 18.98 13.97
CA ILE A 631 -5.68 18.05 13.86
C ILE A 631 -6.40 18.05 15.21
N PRO A 632 -7.62 18.63 15.32
CA PRO A 632 -8.36 18.67 16.56
C PRO A 632 -8.79 17.26 16.97
N LEU A 633 -8.69 16.95 18.26
CA LEU A 633 -9.17 15.70 18.83
C LEU A 633 -10.43 15.93 19.67
N PHE A 634 -10.30 16.65 20.77
CA PHE A 634 -11.40 16.94 21.71
C PHE A 634 -11.00 18.10 22.64
N THR A 635 -11.95 18.54 23.46
CA THR A 635 -11.68 19.47 24.58
C THR A 635 -11.62 18.67 25.87
N ASP A 636 -10.58 18.87 26.68
CA ASP A 636 -10.41 18.16 27.96
C ASP A 636 -11.32 18.72 29.07
N GLU A 637 -11.29 18.11 30.24
CA GLU A 637 -12.12 18.47 31.39
C GLU A 637 -11.83 19.88 31.93
N GLU A 638 -10.61 20.41 31.64
CA GLU A 638 -10.20 21.77 32.04
C GLU A 638 -10.51 22.81 30.95
N GLY A 639 -11.22 22.41 29.88
CA GLY A 639 -11.62 23.29 28.79
C GLY A 639 -10.51 23.60 27.78
N ARG A 640 -9.39 22.87 27.81
CA ARG A 640 -8.28 23.04 26.87
C ARG A 640 -8.52 22.22 25.58
N GLU A 641 -8.25 22.83 24.47
CA GLU A 641 -8.26 22.12 23.19
C GLU A 641 -7.06 21.18 23.08
N VAL A 642 -7.32 19.91 22.83
CA VAL A 642 -6.31 18.89 22.56
C VAL A 642 -6.22 18.67 21.06
N VAL A 643 -5.01 18.86 20.51
CA VAL A 643 -4.74 18.70 19.07
C VAL A 643 -3.52 17.82 18.82
N VAL A 644 -3.51 17.11 17.69
CA VAL A 644 -2.27 16.57 17.15
C VAL A 644 -1.61 17.58 16.26
N ARG A 645 -0.34 17.88 16.52
CA ARG A 645 0.51 18.72 15.68
C ARG A 645 1.39 17.85 14.78
N VAL A 646 1.40 18.16 13.48
CA VAL A 646 2.32 17.54 12.53
C VAL A 646 3.58 18.39 12.47
N GLY A 647 4.60 18.00 13.24
CA GLY A 647 5.87 18.72 13.33
C GLY A 647 6.96 18.14 12.43
N ARG A 648 8.06 18.90 12.27
CA ARG A 648 9.24 18.50 11.47
C ARG A 648 9.84 17.14 11.88
N TYR A 649 9.68 16.76 13.15
CA TYR A 649 10.25 15.55 13.73
C TYR A 649 9.21 14.44 14.00
N GLY A 650 7.99 14.60 13.54
CA GLY A 650 6.88 13.68 13.73
C GLY A 650 5.66 14.33 14.39
N PRO A 651 4.56 13.59 14.50
CA PRO A 651 3.35 14.06 15.17
C PRO A 651 3.54 14.08 16.70
N TYR A 652 2.92 15.05 17.37
CA TYR A 652 2.88 15.15 18.82
C TYR A 652 1.55 15.75 19.29
N LEU A 653 1.14 15.43 20.51
CA LEU A 653 -0.01 16.03 21.16
C LEU A 653 0.35 17.41 21.70
N GLN A 654 -0.60 18.33 21.61
CA GLN A 654 -0.55 19.64 22.24
C GLN A 654 -1.91 19.97 22.82
N ARG A 655 -1.92 20.61 24.00
CA ARG A 655 -3.13 21.17 24.64
C ARG A 655 -2.92 22.64 24.96
N ALA A 656 -3.94 23.47 24.79
CA ALA A 656 -3.93 24.89 25.09
C ALA A 656 -5.34 25.40 25.41
N LEU A 657 -5.45 26.46 26.20
CA LEU A 657 -6.73 27.14 26.41
C LEU A 657 -7.23 27.78 25.11
N PRO A 658 -8.57 27.83 24.89
CA PRO A 658 -9.14 28.50 23.73
C PRO A 658 -8.67 29.98 23.67
N GLY A 659 -8.09 30.35 22.53
CA GLY A 659 -7.57 31.72 22.33
C GLY A 659 -6.11 31.92 22.77
N GLU A 660 -5.53 31.06 23.57
CA GLU A 660 -4.08 31.08 23.79
C GLU A 660 -3.36 30.59 22.55
N GLN A 661 -2.62 31.52 21.92
CA GLN A 661 -1.67 31.08 20.90
C GLN A 661 -0.46 30.47 21.62
N PRO A 662 -0.26 29.13 21.61
CA PRO A 662 0.96 28.57 22.15
C PRO A 662 2.15 29.15 21.38
N ALA A 663 3.18 29.56 22.10
CA ALA A 663 4.35 30.23 21.52
C ALA A 663 4.91 29.48 20.32
N PRO A 664 5.34 30.14 19.23
CA PRO A 664 6.00 29.48 18.12
C PRO A 664 7.24 28.76 18.68
N ALA A 665 7.52 27.55 18.15
CA ALA A 665 8.79 26.90 18.44
C ALA A 665 9.91 27.74 17.81
N GLY A 666 10.48 28.64 18.57
CA GLY A 666 11.71 29.36 18.21
C GLY A 666 12.85 28.35 18.11
N GLU A 667 13.74 28.52 17.15
CA GLU A 667 15.01 27.80 17.12
C GLU A 667 15.77 28.16 18.42
N GLY A 668 15.73 27.29 19.42
CA GLY A 668 16.59 27.34 20.60
C GLY A 668 15.94 27.68 21.94
N GLU A 669 14.62 27.93 22.05
CA GLU A 669 13.98 28.13 23.35
C GLU A 669 12.91 27.09 23.66
N GLU A 670 13.10 26.38 24.77
CA GLU A 670 12.09 25.55 25.45
C GLU A 670 11.00 26.47 26.04
N GLY A 671 10.18 27.06 25.17
CA GLY A 671 9.13 28.00 25.57
C GLY A 671 7.75 27.37 25.48
N GLY A 672 7.39 26.54 26.42
CA GLY A 672 6.04 26.03 26.69
C GLY A 672 6.03 25.55 28.11
N THR A 673 4.89 25.71 28.82
CA THR A 673 4.74 25.15 30.15
C THR A 673 4.99 23.65 30.11
N PRO A 674 5.86 23.10 30.98
CA PRO A 674 6.04 21.66 31.07
C PRO A 674 4.69 20.98 31.25
N GLY A 675 4.35 20.01 30.40
CA GLY A 675 3.07 19.29 30.46
C GLY A 675 2.07 19.60 29.34
N ASP A 676 2.31 20.62 28.49
CA ASP A 676 1.40 20.97 27.39
C ASP A 676 1.67 20.24 26.08
N ARG A 677 2.70 19.41 26.05
CA ARG A 677 3.08 18.59 24.88
C ARG A 677 3.41 17.17 25.29
N ALA A 678 2.97 16.20 24.49
CA ALA A 678 3.32 14.79 24.66
C ALA A 678 3.66 14.16 23.31
N PRO A 679 4.70 13.29 23.24
CA PRO A 679 5.00 12.54 22.03
C PRO A 679 3.91 11.49 21.77
N ILE A 680 3.62 11.24 20.48
CA ILE A 680 2.76 10.14 20.08
C ILE A 680 3.67 8.95 19.77
N PRO A 681 3.46 7.78 20.41
CA PRO A 681 4.23 6.58 20.13
C PRO A 681 4.12 6.14 18.67
N GLU A 682 5.22 5.64 18.13
CA GLU A 682 5.22 5.08 16.77
C GLU A 682 4.27 3.89 16.68
N GLY A 683 3.44 3.85 15.64
CA GLY A 683 2.49 2.76 15.41
C GLY A 683 1.13 2.91 16.10
N LEU A 684 0.91 3.96 16.92
CA LEU A 684 -0.43 4.24 17.47
C LEU A 684 -1.31 4.80 16.34
N ALA A 685 -2.50 4.20 16.17
CA ALA A 685 -3.45 4.64 15.15
C ALA A 685 -4.23 5.89 15.63
N PRO A 686 -4.73 6.74 14.71
CA PRO A 686 -5.44 7.97 15.09
C PRO A 686 -6.67 7.74 15.96
N ASP A 687 -7.45 6.68 15.74
CA ASP A 687 -8.64 6.34 16.53
C ASP A 687 -8.32 5.75 17.93
N GLU A 688 -7.06 5.38 18.17
CA GLU A 688 -6.57 4.93 19.47
C GLU A 688 -6.22 6.09 20.41
N LEU A 689 -6.21 7.33 19.91
CA LEU A 689 -6.04 8.55 20.72
C LEU A 689 -7.36 8.93 21.41
N THR A 690 -7.87 8.05 22.25
CA THR A 690 -9.02 8.34 23.13
C THR A 690 -8.66 9.34 24.24
N PRO A 691 -9.63 10.01 24.89
CA PRO A 691 -9.33 10.91 25.99
C PRO A 691 -8.47 10.29 27.09
N GLU A 692 -8.72 9.02 27.42
CA GLU A 692 -7.97 8.26 28.44
C GLU A 692 -6.53 8.04 27.98
N LYS A 693 -6.32 7.62 26.71
CA LYS A 693 -4.99 7.39 26.15
C LYS A 693 -4.20 8.69 26.04
N VAL A 694 -4.85 9.76 25.66
CA VAL A 694 -4.24 11.09 25.59
C VAL A 694 -3.83 11.57 26.99
N HIS A 695 -4.69 11.37 28.00
CA HIS A 695 -4.34 11.68 29.38
C HIS A 695 -3.13 10.86 29.87
N GLU A 696 -3.10 9.56 29.60
CA GLU A 696 -1.94 8.70 29.88
C GLU A 696 -0.65 9.22 29.21
N LEU A 697 -0.73 9.62 27.95
CA LEU A 697 0.42 10.15 27.21
C LEU A 697 0.93 11.49 27.78
N PHE A 698 0.04 12.36 28.23
CA PHE A 698 0.45 13.59 28.92
C PHE A 698 1.07 13.32 30.30
N LEU A 699 0.58 12.33 31.03
CA LEU A 699 1.17 11.89 32.28
C LEU A 699 2.51 11.19 32.10
N GLY A 700 2.64 10.34 31.07
CA GLY A 700 3.86 9.60 30.79
C GLY A 700 4.89 10.32 29.92
N GLY A 701 4.52 11.35 29.18
CA GLY A 701 5.34 11.98 28.14
C GLY A 701 5.86 13.39 28.43
N GLY A 702 5.32 14.09 29.43
CA GLY A 702 5.70 15.47 29.76
C GLY A 702 6.18 15.66 31.18
N GLY A 703 6.09 14.65 32.02
CA GLY A 703 6.53 14.74 33.42
C GLY A 703 8.03 14.43 33.52
N GLU A 704 8.82 15.42 33.87
CA GLU A 704 10.10 15.18 34.51
C GLU A 704 9.83 14.36 35.77
N ARG A 705 10.12 13.06 35.73
CA ARG A 705 10.04 12.23 36.95
C ARG A 705 11.27 12.57 37.81
N LYS A 706 11.06 13.36 38.87
CA LYS A 706 12.10 13.60 39.86
C LYS A 706 12.40 12.29 40.59
N LEU A 707 13.63 11.84 40.49
CA LEU A 707 14.12 10.60 41.11
C LEU A 707 14.74 10.88 42.49
N GLY A 708 15.20 12.09 42.74
CA GLY A 708 15.85 12.55 43.97
C GLY A 708 16.68 13.80 43.70
N ASP A 709 17.45 14.23 44.68
CA ASP A 709 18.42 15.35 44.53
C ASP A 709 19.85 14.78 44.55
N ASP A 710 20.69 15.24 43.61
CA ASP A 710 22.06 14.79 43.48
C ASP A 710 22.87 15.13 44.74
N PRO A 711 23.45 14.13 45.46
CA PRO A 711 24.15 14.35 46.69
C PRO A 711 25.41 15.24 46.54
N ALA A 712 25.96 15.35 45.32
CA ALA A 712 27.15 16.14 45.05
C ALA A 712 26.86 17.57 44.71
N THR A 713 25.71 17.90 44.08
CA THR A 713 25.38 19.25 43.60
C THR A 713 24.16 19.85 44.26
N GLY A 714 23.30 19.05 44.90
CA GLY A 714 21.98 19.46 45.42
C GLY A 714 20.95 19.73 44.34
N GLU A 715 21.26 19.51 43.07
CA GLU A 715 20.33 19.67 41.94
C GLU A 715 19.41 18.45 41.75
N PRO A 716 18.15 18.65 41.32
CA PRO A 716 17.24 17.56 41.10
C PRO A 716 17.70 16.64 39.98
N ILE A 717 17.71 15.33 40.20
CA ILE A 717 17.88 14.32 39.18
C ILE A 717 16.51 14.02 38.61
N VAL A 718 16.33 14.29 37.33
CA VAL A 718 15.06 14.11 36.63
C VAL A 718 15.21 13.13 35.47
N LEU A 719 14.27 12.20 35.35
CA LEU A 719 14.10 11.37 34.16
C LEU A 719 13.28 12.15 33.13
N LYS A 720 13.80 12.31 31.94
CA LYS A 720 13.19 13.03 30.82
C LYS A 720 13.09 12.15 29.59
N SER A 721 12.12 12.41 28.74
CA SER A 721 12.04 11.82 27.41
C SER A 721 12.67 12.76 26.38
N GLY A 722 13.60 12.25 25.57
CA GLY A 722 14.31 13.03 24.57
C GLY A 722 14.30 12.39 23.18
N ARG A 723 14.81 13.15 22.18
CA ARG A 723 14.86 12.77 20.77
C ARG A 723 15.54 11.40 20.51
N PHE A 724 16.44 10.99 21.40
CA PHE A 724 17.21 9.74 21.28
C PHE A 724 16.74 8.67 22.29
N GLY A 725 15.57 8.85 22.89
CA GLY A 725 15.02 8.00 23.92
C GLY A 725 15.04 8.66 25.30
N PRO A 726 14.61 7.94 26.35
CA PRO A 726 14.62 8.43 27.72
C PRO A 726 16.04 8.66 28.23
N TYR A 727 16.23 9.72 29.02
CA TYR A 727 17.51 10.07 29.62
C TYR A 727 17.33 10.69 30.99
N VAL A 728 18.34 10.57 31.83
CA VAL A 728 18.42 11.27 33.11
C VAL A 728 19.21 12.55 32.98
N ALA A 729 18.78 13.59 33.68
CA ALA A 729 19.45 14.88 33.73
C ALA A 729 19.53 15.42 35.16
N SER A 730 20.65 16.08 35.47
CA SER A 730 20.85 16.88 36.70
C SER A 730 21.74 18.05 36.33
N GLY A 731 21.21 19.27 36.33
CA GLY A 731 21.89 20.46 35.81
C GLY A 731 22.31 20.27 34.36
N GLU A 732 23.60 20.48 34.09
CA GLU A 732 24.16 20.30 32.74
C GLU A 732 24.45 18.84 32.38
N ARG A 733 24.49 17.93 33.36
CA ARG A 733 24.78 16.51 33.14
C ARG A 733 23.57 15.79 32.60
N LYS A 734 23.77 15.01 31.52
CA LYS A 734 22.72 14.22 30.86
C LYS A 734 23.28 12.86 30.45
N SER A 735 22.53 11.79 30.68
CA SER A 735 22.89 10.45 30.24
C SER A 735 21.66 9.68 29.77
N SER A 736 21.72 9.05 28.60
CA SER A 736 20.66 8.17 28.12
C SER A 736 20.59 6.90 28.95
N LEU A 737 19.38 6.34 29.10
CA LEU A 737 19.18 5.03 29.69
C LEU A 737 19.91 3.95 28.90
N LEU A 738 20.33 2.91 29.58
CA LEU A 738 20.91 1.72 28.97
C LEU A 738 19.80 0.87 28.31
N ARG A 739 20.17 0.00 27.37
CA ARG A 739 19.19 -0.89 26.71
C ARG A 739 18.52 -1.88 27.65
N SER A 740 19.20 -2.20 28.73
CA SER A 740 18.72 -3.08 29.79
C SER A 740 17.76 -2.40 30.78
N GLN A 741 17.58 -1.08 30.72
CA GLN A 741 16.80 -0.29 31.68
C GLN A 741 15.48 0.18 31.10
N SER A 742 14.43 0.15 31.96
CA SER A 742 13.11 0.71 31.63
C SER A 742 12.90 2.04 32.37
N PRO A 743 12.28 3.05 31.72
CA PRO A 743 11.92 4.30 32.40
C PRO A 743 11.10 4.12 33.67
N ASP A 744 10.19 3.14 33.67
CA ASP A 744 9.24 2.90 34.76
C ASP A 744 9.91 2.32 36.02
N SER A 745 10.92 1.49 35.84
CA SER A 745 11.65 0.79 36.92
C SER A 745 12.95 1.47 37.34
N LEU A 746 13.36 2.57 36.68
CA LEU A 746 14.64 3.24 36.95
C LEU A 746 14.69 3.76 38.38
N THR A 747 15.69 3.32 39.15
CA THR A 747 15.93 3.74 40.52
C THR A 747 16.84 4.96 40.61
N PHE A 748 16.84 5.64 41.77
CA PHE A 748 17.71 6.78 42.03
C PHE A 748 19.20 6.44 41.90
N ASP A 749 19.61 5.27 42.45
CA ASP A 749 21.01 4.83 42.40
C ASP A 749 21.47 4.54 40.98
N GLU A 750 20.59 3.98 40.15
CA GLU A 750 20.87 3.75 38.73
C GLU A 750 21.00 5.07 37.95
N ALA A 751 20.14 6.04 38.27
CA ALA A 751 20.23 7.38 37.68
C ALA A 751 21.55 8.09 38.03
N LEU A 752 21.98 7.99 39.30
CA LEU A 752 23.31 8.52 39.73
C LEU A 752 24.45 7.85 38.98
N LYS A 753 24.40 6.52 38.80
CA LYS A 753 25.41 5.77 38.01
C LYS A 753 25.43 6.26 36.56
N LEU A 754 24.27 6.47 35.95
CA LEU A 754 24.20 6.98 34.58
C LEU A 754 24.79 8.39 34.46
N LEU A 755 24.52 9.27 35.42
CA LEU A 755 25.04 10.64 35.45
C LEU A 755 26.55 10.73 35.73
N SER A 756 27.20 9.62 36.16
CA SER A 756 28.65 9.53 36.26
C SER A 756 29.34 9.40 34.89
N LEU A 757 28.59 9.14 33.81
CA LEU A 757 29.13 9.05 32.45
C LEU A 757 29.21 10.43 31.77
N PRO A 758 30.30 10.72 31.01
CA PRO A 758 31.48 9.89 30.77
C PRO A 758 32.35 9.76 32.04
N ARG A 759 32.68 8.54 32.47
CA ARG A 759 33.46 8.27 33.63
C ARG A 759 34.96 8.38 33.29
N LEU A 760 35.73 9.19 34.05
CA LEU A 760 37.16 9.20 33.97
C LEU A 760 37.71 7.88 34.58
N VAL A 761 38.32 7.04 33.75
CA VAL A 761 38.91 5.75 34.15
C VAL A 761 40.27 5.98 34.77
N GLY A 762 41.02 6.96 34.29
CA GLY A 762 42.34 7.38 34.79
C GLY A 762 43.11 8.17 33.74
N VAL A 763 44.37 8.51 34.09
CA VAL A 763 45.29 9.20 33.19
C VAL A 763 46.35 8.22 32.73
N ALA A 764 46.55 8.06 31.46
CA ALA A 764 47.56 7.17 30.88
C ALA A 764 48.99 7.71 31.15
N PRO A 765 50.06 6.89 31.07
CA PRO A 765 51.42 7.30 31.35
C PRO A 765 51.95 8.49 30.54
N ASP A 766 51.31 8.79 29.40
CA ASP A 766 51.63 9.95 28.54
C ASP A 766 50.78 11.20 28.85
N GLY A 767 50.06 11.21 29.97
CA GLY A 767 49.29 12.33 30.44
C GLY A 767 47.91 12.50 29.78
N VAL A 768 47.46 11.57 28.92
CA VAL A 768 46.16 11.61 28.24
C VAL A 768 45.08 10.92 29.07
N GLU A 769 43.96 11.58 29.30
CA GLU A 769 42.82 11.01 30.03
C GLU A 769 42.14 9.90 29.26
N VAL A 770 41.70 8.86 29.97
CA VAL A 770 40.94 7.74 29.46
C VAL A 770 39.53 7.75 30.06
N PHE A 771 38.53 7.78 29.21
CA PHE A 771 37.13 7.82 29.60
C PHE A 771 36.37 6.55 29.16
N ALA A 772 35.42 6.11 29.99
CA ALA A 772 34.40 5.13 29.65
C ALA A 772 33.06 5.82 29.45
N ASN A 773 32.34 5.46 28.39
CA ASN A 773 31.05 6.08 28.05
C ASN A 773 30.17 5.13 27.23
N ASN A 774 28.86 5.48 27.13
CA ASN A 774 27.91 4.84 26.22
C ASN A 774 27.75 5.63 24.93
N GLY A 775 27.84 4.99 23.78
CA GLY A 775 27.72 5.63 22.49
C GLY A 775 26.65 4.97 21.59
N ARG A 776 26.44 5.56 20.41
CA ARG A 776 25.48 5.06 19.41
C ARG A 776 25.63 3.55 19.08
N TYR A 777 26.86 3.04 19.23
CA TYR A 777 27.20 1.65 18.90
C TYR A 777 27.38 0.77 20.15
N GLY A 778 27.08 1.30 21.34
CA GLY A 778 27.22 0.62 22.64
C GLY A 778 28.35 1.18 23.50
N PRO A 779 28.67 0.50 24.60
CA PRO A 779 29.66 0.93 25.57
C PRO A 779 31.08 0.92 24.99
N TYR A 780 31.90 1.93 25.36
CA TYR A 780 33.26 2.06 24.85
C TYR A 780 34.18 2.77 25.84
N VAL A 781 35.52 2.54 25.70
CA VAL A 781 36.58 3.35 26.28
C VAL A 781 37.20 4.24 25.21
N LYS A 782 37.57 5.46 25.58
CA LYS A 782 38.18 6.47 24.71
C LYS A 782 39.42 7.09 25.35
N ARG A 783 40.47 7.27 24.52
CA ARG A 783 41.69 8.02 24.84
C ARG A 783 42.06 8.93 23.68
N GLY A 784 41.98 10.21 23.86
CA GLY A 784 42.12 11.15 22.73
C GLY A 784 41.15 10.81 21.59
N ASP A 785 41.63 10.51 20.39
CA ASP A 785 40.83 10.12 19.23
C ASP A 785 40.69 8.58 19.07
N GLU A 786 41.34 7.80 19.94
CA GLU A 786 41.23 6.35 19.90
C GLU A 786 40.10 5.85 20.79
N PHE A 787 39.31 4.88 20.31
CA PHE A 787 38.26 4.23 21.08
C PHE A 787 38.15 2.73 20.80
N ARG A 788 37.69 1.95 21.79
CA ARG A 788 37.38 0.53 21.72
C ARG A 788 36.06 0.23 22.42
N SER A 789 35.28 -0.67 21.84
CA SER A 789 34.03 -1.13 22.45
C SER A 789 34.35 -2.02 23.68
N LEU A 790 33.48 -1.89 24.68
CA LEU A 790 33.45 -2.79 25.85
C LEU A 790 32.46 -3.92 25.59
N ASP A 791 32.66 -5.05 26.26
CA ASP A 791 31.89 -6.28 26.05
C ASP A 791 30.50 -6.23 26.69
N SER A 792 30.31 -5.42 27.73
CA SER A 792 28.98 -5.24 28.39
C SER A 792 28.79 -3.82 28.90
N GLU A 793 27.51 -3.46 29.15
CA GLU A 793 27.13 -2.16 29.72
C GLU A 793 27.69 -1.94 31.12
N GLU A 794 27.81 -3.00 31.93
CA GLU A 794 28.39 -2.93 33.28
C GLU A 794 29.89 -2.59 33.28
N LYS A 795 30.61 -3.03 32.26
CA LYS A 795 32.04 -2.73 32.13
C LYS A 795 32.35 -1.23 32.04
N MET A 796 31.43 -0.38 31.62
CA MET A 796 31.61 1.09 31.64
C MET A 796 31.86 1.62 33.06
N PHE A 797 31.27 0.98 34.05
CA PHE A 797 31.34 1.42 35.45
C PHE A 797 32.47 0.74 36.19
N THR A 798 32.99 -0.40 35.70
CA THR A 798 33.96 -1.24 36.43
C THR A 798 35.35 -1.32 35.78
N VAL A 799 35.48 -0.96 34.48
CA VAL A 799 36.76 -1.07 33.76
C VAL A 799 37.86 -0.26 34.47
N THR A 800 39.00 -0.88 34.67
CA THR A 800 40.24 -0.27 35.26
C THR A 800 41.07 0.38 34.17
N LEU A 801 42.02 1.24 34.58
CA LEU A 801 42.93 1.92 33.65
C LEU A 801 43.78 0.93 32.85
N ASP A 802 44.31 -0.09 33.52
CA ASP A 802 45.16 -1.10 32.87
C ASP A 802 44.37 -1.92 31.84
N GLU A 803 43.13 -2.32 32.17
CA GLU A 803 42.23 -3.00 31.23
C GLU A 803 41.88 -2.12 30.02
N ALA A 804 41.60 -0.83 30.27
CA ALA A 804 41.28 0.11 29.22
C ALA A 804 42.46 0.35 28.28
N LEU A 805 43.67 0.49 28.83
CA LEU A 805 44.92 0.64 28.07
C LEU A 805 45.26 -0.62 27.26
N ALA A 806 45.08 -1.79 27.85
CA ALA A 806 45.23 -3.08 27.15
C ALA A 806 44.26 -3.21 25.96
N LEU A 807 42.97 -2.82 26.15
CA LEU A 807 41.98 -2.81 25.09
C LEU A 807 42.34 -1.82 23.98
N LEU A 808 42.81 -0.62 24.32
CA LEU A 808 43.20 0.39 23.36
C LEU A 808 44.46 0.02 22.58
N ALA A 809 45.43 -0.69 23.21
CA ALA A 809 46.65 -1.19 22.58
C ALA A 809 46.39 -2.38 21.63
N ALA A 810 45.30 -3.11 21.80
CA ALA A 810 44.96 -4.24 20.95
C ALA A 810 44.69 -3.77 19.49
N PRO A 811 45.18 -4.50 18.46
CA PRO A 811 44.92 -4.12 17.07
C PRO A 811 43.42 -4.09 16.79
N LYS A 812 42.95 -3.14 15.93
CA LYS A 812 41.56 -3.05 15.49
C LYS A 812 41.14 -4.31 14.72
N THR A 813 40.83 -5.35 15.45
CA THR A 813 40.15 -6.51 14.87
C THR A 813 38.73 -6.11 14.65
N ARG A 814 38.22 -6.26 13.42
CA ARG A 814 36.79 -6.31 13.18
C ARG A 814 36.29 -7.53 13.95
N GLN A 815 35.83 -7.33 15.16
CA GLN A 815 35.12 -8.39 15.88
C GLN A 815 33.89 -8.75 15.03
N ARG A 816 33.92 -9.93 14.43
CA ARG A 816 32.70 -10.65 14.14
C ARG A 816 31.99 -10.76 15.50
N ARG A 817 30.77 -10.23 15.60
CA ARG A 817 29.89 -10.50 16.73
C ARG A 817 30.08 -11.95 17.13
N ALA A 818 30.31 -12.20 18.39
CA ALA A 818 30.27 -13.55 18.95
C ALA A 818 28.98 -14.19 18.45
N ALA A 819 29.07 -15.33 17.78
CA ALA A 819 27.95 -16.04 17.26
C ALA A 819 26.95 -16.27 18.39
N ALA A 820 25.73 -15.88 18.23
CA ALA A 820 24.65 -16.25 19.16
C ALA A 820 24.70 -17.76 19.38
N PRO A 821 24.43 -18.26 20.60
CA PRO A 821 24.38 -19.69 20.84
C PRO A 821 23.44 -20.34 19.80
N PRO A 822 23.72 -21.58 19.39
CA PRO A 822 22.89 -22.26 18.42
C PRO A 822 21.46 -22.40 18.97
N LEU A 823 20.44 -22.21 18.11
CA LEU A 823 19.03 -22.43 18.46
C LEU A 823 18.79 -23.88 18.87
N ARG A 824 19.53 -24.81 18.25
CA ARG A 824 19.48 -26.25 18.56
C ARG A 824 20.77 -26.94 18.12
N GLU A 825 21.30 -27.85 18.95
CA GLU A 825 22.34 -28.82 18.58
C GLU A 825 21.65 -30.10 18.13
N MET A 826 22.02 -30.59 16.96
CA MET A 826 21.33 -31.71 16.31
C MET A 826 22.08 -33.03 16.40
N GLY A 827 23.35 -33.00 16.83
CA GLY A 827 24.22 -34.16 16.82
C GLY A 827 25.27 -34.14 15.70
N THR A 828 25.81 -35.29 15.34
CA THR A 828 26.86 -35.44 14.33
C THR A 828 26.28 -35.85 12.98
N ASP A 829 26.67 -35.18 11.92
CA ASP A 829 26.26 -35.50 10.53
C ASP A 829 26.71 -36.94 10.17
N PRO A 830 25.79 -37.85 9.83
CA PRO A 830 26.10 -39.21 9.41
C PRO A 830 27.03 -39.31 8.20
N GLN A 831 27.07 -38.25 7.36
CA GLN A 831 27.85 -38.27 6.11
C GLN A 831 29.26 -37.65 6.26
N THR A 832 29.44 -36.71 7.18
CA THR A 832 30.69 -35.93 7.28
C THR A 832 31.33 -35.97 8.65
N GLU A 833 30.73 -36.64 9.64
CA GLU A 833 31.18 -36.74 11.03
C GLU A 833 31.39 -35.39 11.74
N LYS A 834 30.76 -34.30 11.20
CA LYS A 834 30.81 -32.94 11.76
C LYS A 834 29.59 -32.63 12.60
N PRO A 835 29.73 -31.81 13.67
CA PRO A 835 28.57 -31.43 14.46
C PRO A 835 27.61 -30.54 13.66
N LEU A 836 26.31 -30.85 13.68
CA LEU A 836 25.26 -30.09 13.09
C LEU A 836 24.56 -29.23 14.11
N VAL A 837 24.43 -27.94 13.81
CA VAL A 837 23.73 -27.00 14.67
C VAL A 837 22.79 -26.14 13.83
N ILE A 838 21.64 -25.78 14.41
CA ILE A 838 20.72 -24.78 13.85
C ILE A 838 21.07 -23.42 14.49
N LYS A 839 21.28 -22.41 13.64
CA LYS A 839 21.55 -21.03 14.05
C LYS A 839 20.53 -20.08 13.45
N ASP A 840 20.28 -18.99 14.16
CA ASP A 840 19.50 -17.88 13.59
C ASP A 840 20.40 -17.01 12.70
N GLY A 841 19.90 -16.68 11.51
CA GLY A 841 20.61 -15.89 10.52
C GLY A 841 19.78 -14.72 9.99
N ARG A 842 20.45 -13.76 9.34
CA ARG A 842 19.80 -12.57 8.74
C ARG A 842 18.62 -12.91 7.81
N PHE A 843 18.56 -14.12 7.29
CA PHE A 843 17.53 -14.60 6.36
C PHE A 843 16.69 -15.74 6.97
N GLY A 844 16.68 -15.87 8.30
CA GLY A 844 15.97 -16.91 9.05
C GLY A 844 16.88 -18.07 9.51
N PRO A 845 16.31 -19.04 10.25
CA PRO A 845 17.05 -20.17 10.77
C PRO A 845 17.73 -21.00 9.68
N TYR A 846 18.93 -21.50 9.95
CA TYR A 846 19.70 -22.33 9.03
C TYR A 846 20.49 -23.42 9.76
N VAL A 847 20.64 -24.56 9.11
CA VAL A 847 21.53 -25.66 9.56
C VAL A 847 22.94 -25.40 9.05
N THR A 848 23.93 -25.71 9.88
CA THR A 848 25.34 -25.59 9.51
C THR A 848 26.20 -26.69 10.16
N ASP A 849 27.19 -27.17 9.41
CA ASP A 849 28.29 -28.03 9.85
C ASP A 849 29.58 -27.23 10.14
N GLY A 850 29.46 -25.89 10.18
CA GLY A 850 30.61 -24.98 10.30
C GLY A 850 31.22 -24.55 8.97
N GLU A 851 31.06 -25.29 7.88
CA GLU A 851 31.59 -25.01 6.55
C GLU A 851 30.45 -24.69 5.55
N THR A 852 29.39 -25.48 5.57
CA THR A 852 28.24 -25.36 4.69
C THR A 852 27.03 -24.87 5.48
N ASN A 853 26.25 -23.96 4.89
CA ASN A 853 25.03 -23.43 5.49
C ASN A 853 23.83 -23.72 4.58
N ALA A 854 22.77 -24.28 5.12
CA ALA A 854 21.51 -24.52 4.43
C ALA A 854 20.35 -23.90 5.22
N SER A 855 19.64 -22.91 4.64
CA SER A 855 18.45 -22.32 5.27
C SER A 855 17.35 -23.35 5.36
N LEU A 856 16.57 -23.33 6.46
CA LEU A 856 15.40 -24.17 6.61
C LEU A 856 14.41 -23.92 5.48
N ARG A 857 13.76 -24.97 4.99
CA ARG A 857 12.73 -24.87 3.95
C ARG A 857 11.47 -24.26 4.57
N ARG A 858 10.67 -23.62 3.74
CA ARG A 858 9.43 -22.97 4.19
C ARG A 858 8.48 -24.01 4.81
N GLY A 859 8.08 -23.77 6.05
CA GLY A 859 7.25 -24.70 6.83
C GLY A 859 8.02 -25.64 7.75
N GLN A 860 9.36 -25.64 7.72
CA GLN A 860 10.20 -26.34 8.71
C GLN A 860 10.52 -25.41 9.87
N THR A 861 10.38 -25.92 11.08
CA THR A 861 10.77 -25.20 12.32
C THR A 861 12.03 -25.83 12.92
N PRO A 862 12.83 -25.05 13.66
CA PRO A 862 14.03 -25.58 14.32
C PRO A 862 13.76 -26.79 15.23
N GLU A 863 12.56 -26.88 15.82
CA GLU A 863 12.15 -27.91 16.75
C GLU A 863 11.75 -29.21 16.04
N ALA A 864 11.18 -29.11 14.85
CA ALA A 864 10.64 -30.25 14.11
C ALA A 864 11.65 -30.91 13.15
N LEU A 865 12.77 -30.24 12.84
CA LEU A 865 13.75 -30.74 11.89
C LEU A 865 14.51 -31.97 12.44
N THR A 866 14.58 -33.06 11.66
CA THR A 866 15.35 -34.25 12.05
C THR A 866 16.82 -34.16 11.65
N LEU A 867 17.68 -34.98 12.24
CA LEU A 867 19.11 -35.04 11.92
C LEU A 867 19.35 -35.49 10.47
N GLU A 868 18.56 -36.45 9.99
CA GLU A 868 18.63 -36.97 8.63
C GLU A 868 18.26 -35.88 7.61
N GLU A 869 17.16 -35.16 7.85
CA GLU A 869 16.75 -34.05 6.98
C GLU A 869 17.78 -32.92 6.93
N ALA A 870 18.38 -32.60 8.09
CA ALA A 870 19.45 -31.62 8.20
C ALA A 870 20.71 -32.01 7.40
N SER A 871 21.11 -33.28 7.51
CA SER A 871 22.23 -33.85 6.74
C SER A 871 21.96 -33.83 5.23
N GLU A 872 20.74 -34.21 4.81
CA GLU A 872 20.33 -34.19 3.41
C GLU A 872 20.31 -32.74 2.84
N MET A 873 19.82 -31.76 3.58
CA MET A 873 19.83 -30.36 3.17
C MET A 873 21.25 -29.82 2.97
N LEU A 874 22.20 -30.22 3.81
CA LEU A 874 23.60 -29.85 3.65
C LEU A 874 24.25 -30.59 2.48
N ALA A 875 23.94 -31.87 2.28
CA ALA A 875 24.41 -32.65 1.15
C ALA A 875 23.95 -32.06 -0.19
N GLU A 876 22.66 -31.69 -0.32
CA GLU A 876 22.13 -30.98 -1.50
C GLU A 876 22.86 -29.64 -1.74
N LYS A 877 23.19 -28.94 -0.68
CA LYS A 877 23.88 -27.65 -0.79
C LYS A 877 25.32 -27.80 -1.22
N ARG A 878 26.02 -28.83 -0.75
CA ARG A 878 27.38 -29.21 -1.18
C ARG A 878 27.39 -29.63 -2.65
N ALA A 879 26.41 -30.43 -3.09
CA ALA A 879 26.30 -30.88 -4.47
C ALA A 879 26.06 -29.74 -5.48
N LYS A 880 25.39 -28.65 -5.06
CA LYS A 880 25.14 -27.47 -5.89
C LYS A 880 26.36 -26.55 -6.04
N GLY A 881 27.45 -26.79 -5.33
CA GLY A 881 28.68 -25.99 -5.36
C GLY A 881 28.53 -24.57 -4.82
N PRO A 882 29.63 -23.84 -4.58
CA PRO A 882 29.54 -22.45 -4.14
C PRO A 882 28.96 -21.58 -5.26
N ALA A 883 27.92 -20.82 -4.95
CA ALA A 883 27.33 -19.83 -5.88
C ALA A 883 28.45 -18.87 -6.37
N PRO A 884 28.49 -18.51 -7.67
CA PRO A 884 29.51 -17.61 -8.18
C PRO A 884 29.47 -16.30 -7.38
N ARG A 885 30.56 -15.99 -6.69
CA ARG A 885 30.74 -14.70 -6.00
C ARG A 885 30.62 -13.61 -7.05
N LYS A 886 29.57 -12.80 -7.01
CA LYS A 886 29.53 -11.50 -7.70
C LYS A 886 30.75 -10.73 -7.21
N LYS A 887 31.73 -10.54 -8.12
CA LYS A 887 32.88 -9.67 -7.89
C LYS A 887 32.35 -8.30 -7.51
N ALA A 888 32.60 -7.90 -6.26
CA ALA A 888 32.41 -6.53 -5.85
C ALA A 888 33.26 -5.65 -6.75
N ALA A 889 32.65 -4.73 -7.46
CA ALA A 889 33.34 -3.75 -8.27
C ALA A 889 34.35 -3.03 -7.39
N ALA A 890 35.62 -3.18 -7.73
CA ALA A 890 36.72 -2.49 -7.08
C ALA A 890 36.48 -0.97 -7.25
N LYS A 891 36.24 -0.28 -6.16
CA LYS A 891 36.35 1.17 -6.09
C LYS A 891 37.76 1.54 -6.52
N LYS A 892 37.91 2.16 -7.70
CA LYS A 892 39.15 2.80 -8.12
C LYS A 892 39.55 3.81 -7.05
N ALA A 893 40.67 3.54 -6.40
CA ALA A 893 41.36 4.48 -5.52
C ALA A 893 41.78 5.71 -6.34
N ALA A 894 41.45 6.88 -5.85
CA ALA A 894 41.97 8.14 -6.36
C ALA A 894 43.48 8.20 -6.08
N PRO A 895 44.30 8.76 -6.97
CA PRO A 895 45.75 8.78 -6.77
C PRO A 895 46.11 9.73 -5.62
N ALA A 896 46.96 9.23 -4.73
CA ALA A 896 47.55 9.96 -3.63
C ALA A 896 48.43 11.09 -4.15
N LYS A 897 48.17 12.31 -3.69
CA LYS A 897 49.11 13.44 -3.85
C LYS A 897 50.33 13.18 -2.94
N LYS A 898 51.47 12.98 -3.59
CA LYS A 898 52.77 13.01 -2.91
C LYS A 898 53.05 14.44 -2.45
N THR A 899 53.18 14.63 -1.15
CA THR A 899 53.86 15.77 -0.55
C THR A 899 55.34 15.53 -0.62
N ALA A 900 56.05 16.42 -1.30
CA ALA A 900 57.53 16.56 -1.16
C ALA A 900 57.81 17.92 -0.57
N ALA A 901 58.59 17.86 0.50
CA ALA A 901 59.01 19.03 1.32
C ALA A 901 60.11 19.85 0.64
N ALA A 902 59.99 21.13 0.88
CA ALA A 902 61.00 22.19 1.06
C ALA A 902 62.41 22.08 0.45
N LYS A 903 62.76 23.11 -0.31
CA LYS A 903 63.92 23.95 0.04
C LYS A 903 63.89 25.31 -0.69
N LYS A 904 64.21 26.33 0.15
CA LYS A 904 64.45 27.74 -0.21
C LYS A 904 65.44 27.91 -1.32
N THR A 905 65.26 28.94 -2.18
CA THR A 905 66.12 30.14 -2.20
C THR A 905 65.62 31.15 -3.25
N THR A 906 65.36 32.32 -2.76
CA THR A 906 65.75 33.67 -3.20
C THR A 906 65.91 34.01 -4.68
N ALA A 907 65.23 35.03 -5.11
CA ALA A 907 65.64 36.31 -5.62
C ALA A 907 64.87 36.80 -6.88
N LYS A 908 64.25 37.92 -6.65
CA LYS A 908 64.32 39.23 -7.30
C LYS A 908 63.79 39.34 -8.73
N ALA A 909 62.79 40.08 -8.85
CA ALA A 909 62.69 41.50 -9.17
C ALA A 909 62.00 41.79 -10.54
N ALA A 910 61.20 42.76 -10.44
CA ALA A 910 60.86 43.84 -11.38
C ALA A 910 60.00 43.42 -12.59
N GLY A 911 59.04 44.08 -12.95
CA GLY A 911 58.47 45.37 -12.78
C GLY A 911 57.20 45.50 -13.60
N ALA A 912 56.44 46.33 -13.07
CA ALA A 912 55.83 47.56 -13.59
C ALA A 912 54.62 47.37 -14.56
N VAL A 913 53.48 47.72 -14.10
CA VAL A 913 52.82 49.05 -14.08
C VAL A 913 52.17 49.38 -15.41
N LYS A 914 50.88 49.55 -15.37
CA LYS A 914 50.04 50.73 -15.53
C LYS A 914 48.68 50.33 -15.95
N LYS A 915 47.66 50.65 -15.14
CA LYS A 915 46.79 51.88 -15.14
C LYS A 915 46.06 52.07 -16.48
N ALA A 916 44.84 52.35 -16.52
CA ALA A 916 43.80 53.04 -15.80
C ALA A 916 42.70 53.38 -16.78
N THR A 917 41.56 53.55 -16.29
CA THR A 917 40.53 54.55 -16.13
C THR A 917 39.44 54.43 -17.19
N ALA A 918 38.23 54.21 -16.76
CA ALA A 918 37.16 55.12 -16.31
C ALA A 918 36.66 56.11 -17.37
N ALA A 919 35.37 56.04 -17.60
CA ALA A 919 34.34 57.10 -17.53
C ALA A 919 33.18 56.72 -18.47
N LYS A 920 31.97 56.54 -17.93
CA LYS A 920 30.90 57.53 -17.71
C LYS A 920 30.53 58.38 -18.93
N LYS A 921 29.28 58.28 -19.35
CA LYS A 921 28.21 59.26 -19.50
C LYS A 921 27.22 58.88 -20.58
N THR A 922 26.01 58.80 -20.16
CA THR A 922 24.81 59.69 -20.19
C THR A 922 23.95 59.55 -21.43
N ALA A 923 22.65 59.33 -21.08
CA ALA A 923 21.49 59.45 -21.94
C ALA A 923 21.34 60.93 -22.43
N PRO A 924 20.51 61.22 -23.46
CA PRO A 924 19.17 61.66 -23.16
C PRO A 924 18.05 61.24 -24.15
N LYS A 925 16.90 61.01 -23.58
CA LYS A 925 15.56 61.55 -23.74
C LYS A 925 15.10 62.20 -25.05
N LYS A 926 13.79 61.93 -25.26
CA LYS A 926 12.72 62.68 -25.94
C LYS A 926 12.49 62.37 -27.43
N ALA A 927 11.29 62.31 -27.91
CA ALA A 927 9.89 62.48 -27.46
C ALA A 927 9.01 62.43 -28.70
N THR A 928 7.72 62.05 -28.48
CA THR A 928 6.54 62.45 -29.25
C THR A 928 6.44 62.08 -30.73
N SER A 929 5.36 61.63 -31.28
CA SER A 929 3.91 61.90 -31.13
C SER A 929 3.12 60.93 -32.03
N ALA A 930 2.04 60.38 -31.51
CA ALA A 930 0.68 60.71 -31.93
C ALA A 930 0.22 60.37 -33.34
N GLY A 931 -0.92 59.71 -33.39
CA GLY A 931 -1.85 59.72 -34.52
C GLY A 931 -2.34 58.33 -34.89
N ASN A 932 -3.35 57.89 -34.40
CA ASN A 932 -4.80 57.85 -34.66
C ASN A 932 -5.21 57.05 -35.90
N SER A 933 -6.21 56.20 -35.62
CA SER A 933 -7.31 55.68 -36.46
C SER A 933 -6.97 54.74 -37.64
N ASP A 934 -7.38 53.55 -37.64
CA ASP A 934 -8.75 53.02 -37.80
C ASP A 934 -8.89 51.62 -37.24
#